data_e8928726799b682f005eb24c6ac3aff6
#
_entry.id   e8928726799b682f005eb24c6ac3aff6
#
_cell.length_a   1.000
_cell.length_b   1.000
_cell.length_c   1.000
_cell.angle_alpha   90.00
_cell.angle_beta   90.00
_cell.angle_gamma   90.00
#
_symmetry.space_group_name_H-M   'P 1'
#
loop_
_entity.id
_entity.type
_entity.pdbx_description
1 polymer ?
#
loop_
_entity_poly.entity_id
_entity_poly.type
_entity_poly.pdbx_seq_one_letter_code
_entity_poly.pdbx_strand_id
1 'polypeptide(L)'
;MLQLGLSLPRSPGGADGGFPSDEGDNTGTREEIFGSSPVTVVITSEADTWDMDISSCLGCGQFVDWDRMPDPEQETHIPRDILSKSPKELKKLAREGYWAVSRALRAQVYHQLIQQVSCRLVTPDALVYRDVASRLFGKMSVSTYPLPEFLEGCSMPTYCLNPEGVTALKKILICVGNLFPDITYSPILPSLVALLLHYSEDEAQCFENISRLIASNSPHTSYIDQSFLAHQASCMTFGDLANKHCPAAHKLIASTSENVFEVYSEWLSWLFHDLPFNYAIRVFDVYLLEGQKVLYRIALALLKQYRLSVTSTELEGTDIKADLQAFVQNIAEHVTVDKLLERAFGIRLFSRKEIWLLQMANRKALMERGITMVQSRQSFHLAIDMQNFSSSTVTAQEMRIIWSWIPERFSLSPPLLLFSTSEDGCSLQRFYTCCEGYEPTVLLIKTTEGEVCGAFLSSDWSERKKTGATSGFFGTGECFVFTVRPEMERYEWVFIKKPELAKAVPRSRQRSPSPSPASLLSSFPDGCSTSSNHLTVPMPQRKGRLSPFLAIRHFLLPSKTASMFMCGSREGIIIGGGGGQALSLDANLLWGRTEHCETFDNPPLCQENFKFLSCSEEELLLLWCLLSAVAGGCGQE
;
A
#
# COMPACT_ATOMS: atom_id res chain seq x y z
N MET A 1 9.92 -34.34 -23.01
CA MET A 1 11.29 -34.84 -23.28
C MET A 1 11.70 -34.46 -24.68
N LEU A 2 12.45 -33.39 -24.84
CA LEU A 2 13.21 -33.09 -26.02
C LEU A 2 14.43 -32.28 -25.53
N GLN A 3 15.57 -32.99 -25.46
CA GLN A 3 16.89 -32.41 -25.22
C GLN A 3 17.31 -31.64 -26.48
N LEU A 4 17.59 -30.36 -26.36
CA LEU A 4 18.38 -29.62 -27.33
C LEU A 4 19.77 -29.41 -26.75
N GLY A 5 20.74 -30.14 -27.29
CA GLY A 5 22.14 -29.98 -27.02
C GLY A 5 22.68 -28.70 -27.65
N LEU A 6 23.28 -27.84 -26.86
CA LEU A 6 24.06 -26.70 -27.29
C LEU A 6 25.54 -27.05 -27.17
N SER A 7 26.20 -27.21 -28.31
CA SER A 7 27.66 -27.29 -28.45
C SER A 7 28.26 -25.87 -28.44
N LEU A 8 29.15 -25.63 -27.49
CA LEU A 8 30.01 -24.44 -27.43
C LEU A 8 31.18 -24.56 -28.41
N PRO A 9 31.55 -23.52 -29.14
CA PRO A 9 32.82 -23.45 -29.85
C PRO A 9 33.94 -23.02 -28.89
N ARG A 10 35.08 -23.75 -28.97
CA ARG A 10 36.34 -23.48 -28.26
C ARG A 10 37.06 -22.26 -28.88
N SER A 11 37.57 -21.40 -28.01
CA SER A 11 38.52 -20.34 -28.32
C SER A 11 39.91 -20.91 -28.50
N PRO A 12 40.78 -20.32 -29.37
CA PRO A 12 42.21 -20.47 -29.27
C PRO A 12 42.86 -19.33 -28.48
N GLY A 13 43.88 -19.69 -27.72
CA GLY A 13 44.56 -18.85 -26.76
C GLY A 13 45.64 -17.91 -27.36
N GLY A 14 46.17 -17.10 -26.47
CA GLY A 14 47.54 -16.53 -26.61
C GLY A 14 47.74 -15.17 -25.98
N ALA A 15 48.48 -15.17 -24.90
CA ALA A 15 49.60 -14.29 -24.48
C ALA A 15 49.37 -12.88 -23.93
N ASP A 16 49.77 -12.77 -22.68
CA ASP A 16 50.65 -11.76 -22.01
C ASP A 16 50.39 -10.25 -22.10
N GLY A 17 50.37 -9.65 -20.90
CA GLY A 17 50.91 -8.31 -20.69
C GLY A 17 50.20 -7.41 -19.67
N GLY A 18 50.74 -7.36 -18.43
CA GLY A 18 50.91 -6.09 -17.72
C GLY A 18 49.80 -5.57 -16.83
N PHE A 19 49.97 -5.71 -15.52
CA PHE A 19 49.38 -4.85 -14.47
C PHE A 19 49.86 -3.40 -14.57
N PRO A 20 49.10 -2.42 -14.12
CA PRO A 20 49.32 -1.92 -12.79
C PRO A 20 48.02 -1.65 -11.96
N SER A 21 48.26 -1.78 -10.66
CA SER A 21 47.45 -1.40 -9.55
C SER A 21 46.95 0.05 -9.57
N ASP A 22 45.69 0.26 -9.22
CA ASP A 22 45.36 1.46 -8.44
C ASP A 22 44.24 1.18 -7.47
N GLU A 23 44.49 1.52 -6.22
CA GLU A 23 43.62 1.38 -5.07
C GLU A 23 42.54 2.47 -5.15
N GLY A 24 41.29 2.08 -5.00
CA GLY A 24 40.16 2.98 -4.87
C GLY A 24 39.10 2.37 -3.95
N ASP A 25 39.26 2.68 -2.68
CA ASP A 25 38.35 2.43 -1.59
C ASP A 25 36.91 2.85 -1.93
N ASN A 26 35.99 1.93 -1.92
CA ASN A 26 34.57 2.25 -1.98
C ASN A 26 33.74 1.23 -1.19
N THR A 27 33.58 1.52 0.10
CA THR A 27 32.68 0.85 1.00
C THR A 27 31.21 1.07 0.57
N GLY A 28 30.76 0.28 -0.38
CA GLY A 28 29.35 0.17 -0.75
C GLY A 28 28.67 -0.85 0.16
N THR A 29 27.89 -0.37 1.07
CA THR A 29 26.95 -1.17 1.86
C THR A 29 26.06 -2.00 0.95
N ARG A 30 26.27 -3.29 0.98
CA ARG A 30 25.45 -4.30 0.31
C ARG A 30 24.10 -4.40 1.03
N GLU A 31 23.11 -3.65 0.57
CA GLU A 31 21.72 -3.90 0.94
C GLU A 31 21.30 -5.23 0.28
N GLU A 32 21.18 -6.27 1.08
CA GLU A 32 20.48 -7.48 0.66
C GLU A 32 19.00 -7.14 0.47
N ILE A 33 18.62 -6.88 -0.76
CA ILE A 33 17.23 -6.75 -1.18
C ILE A 33 16.65 -8.16 -1.22
N PHE A 34 15.89 -8.54 -0.20
CA PHE A 34 14.97 -9.66 -0.25
C PHE A 34 13.86 -9.36 -1.27
N GLY A 35 14.07 -9.79 -2.47
CA GLY A 35 13.12 -9.74 -3.56
C GLY A 35 13.78 -10.37 -4.77
N SER A 36 13.65 -11.68 -4.92
CA SER A 36 13.89 -12.29 -6.21
C SER A 36 12.90 -11.68 -7.19
N SER A 37 13.33 -10.64 -7.91
CA SER A 37 12.59 -10.21 -9.09
C SER A 37 12.62 -11.38 -10.08
N PRO A 38 11.48 -11.72 -10.68
CA PRO A 38 11.44 -12.75 -11.70
C PRO A 38 12.44 -12.43 -12.80
N VAL A 39 13.19 -13.43 -13.21
CA VAL A 39 14.14 -13.31 -14.33
C VAL A 39 13.33 -13.44 -15.61
N THR A 40 13.05 -12.32 -16.25
CA THR A 40 12.42 -12.31 -17.57
C THR A 40 13.49 -12.56 -18.61
N VAL A 41 13.39 -13.67 -19.31
CA VAL A 41 14.25 -13.95 -20.47
C VAL A 41 13.76 -13.13 -21.65
N VAL A 42 14.55 -12.16 -22.06
CA VAL A 42 14.26 -11.32 -23.20
C VAL A 42 15.02 -11.83 -24.41
N ILE A 43 14.28 -12.19 -25.45
CA ILE A 43 14.84 -12.50 -26.76
C ILE A 43 14.87 -11.21 -27.56
N THR A 44 16.07 -10.68 -27.82
CA THR A 44 16.24 -9.53 -28.72
C THR A 44 16.51 -10.02 -30.13
N SER A 45 15.82 -9.48 -31.12
CA SER A 45 16.26 -9.52 -32.50
C SER A 45 17.12 -8.30 -32.78
N GLU A 46 18.22 -8.47 -33.47
CA GLU A 46 18.97 -7.33 -34.09
C GLU A 46 18.09 -6.78 -35.22
N ALA A 47 17.32 -5.74 -34.90
CA ALA A 47 16.53 -5.03 -35.89
C ALA A 47 17.07 -3.63 -36.06
N ASP A 48 17.25 -3.23 -37.31
CA ASP A 48 17.54 -1.86 -37.67
C ASP A 48 16.55 -0.92 -37.01
N THR A 49 17.06 0.16 -36.42
CA THR A 49 16.23 1.25 -35.90
C THR A 49 15.41 1.82 -37.05
N TRP A 50 14.15 1.50 -37.05
CA TRP A 50 13.21 2.12 -37.97
C TRP A 50 13.01 3.57 -37.51
N ASP A 51 13.49 4.50 -38.33
CA ASP A 51 13.06 5.89 -38.29
C ASP A 51 11.57 5.91 -38.65
N MET A 52 10.74 5.73 -37.63
CA MET A 52 9.28 5.90 -37.80
C MET A 52 9.03 7.38 -38.01
N ASP A 53 8.65 7.72 -39.22
CA ASP A 53 8.12 9.03 -39.57
C ASP A 53 6.83 9.25 -38.76
N ILE A 54 6.95 10.05 -37.70
CA ILE A 54 5.92 10.33 -36.69
C ILE A 54 4.72 11.08 -37.29
N SER A 55 4.79 11.42 -38.60
CA SER A 55 3.76 12.20 -39.30
C SER A 55 2.53 11.40 -39.73
N SER A 56 2.51 10.07 -39.57
CA SER A 56 1.42 9.23 -40.05
C SER A 56 0.83 8.33 -38.97
N CYS A 57 0.11 8.88 -38.01
CA CYS A 57 -0.80 8.09 -37.14
C CYS A 57 -2.07 7.68 -37.90
N LEU A 58 -1.94 7.14 -39.10
CA LEU A 58 -3.07 6.77 -39.98
C LEU A 58 -3.80 5.50 -39.52
N GLY A 59 -3.22 4.71 -38.60
CA GLY A 59 -3.82 3.48 -38.08
C GLY A 59 -4.52 3.60 -36.73
N CYS A 60 -4.34 4.71 -36.06
CA CYS A 60 -4.93 4.93 -34.73
C CYS A 60 -6.46 4.90 -34.77
N GLY A 61 -7.07 3.96 -34.02
CA GLY A 61 -8.52 3.81 -33.97
C GLY A 61 -9.09 2.71 -34.88
N GLN A 62 -8.26 1.95 -35.62
CA GLN A 62 -8.72 0.84 -36.44
C GLN A 62 -9.42 -0.28 -35.65
N PHE A 63 -9.11 -0.41 -34.36
CA PHE A 63 -9.68 -1.41 -33.46
C PHE A 63 -10.94 -0.95 -32.73
N VAL A 64 -11.45 0.25 -33.03
CA VAL A 64 -12.60 0.85 -32.35
C VAL A 64 -13.88 0.62 -33.14
N ASP A 65 -14.96 0.30 -32.42
CA ASP A 65 -16.33 0.26 -32.93
C ASP A 65 -16.90 1.69 -32.87
N TRP A 66 -16.81 2.40 -33.98
CA TRP A 66 -17.24 3.79 -34.10
C TRP A 66 -18.78 3.98 -34.06
N ASP A 67 -19.54 2.92 -34.27
CA ASP A 67 -21.00 2.96 -34.13
C ASP A 67 -21.43 3.06 -32.65
N ARG A 68 -20.57 2.56 -31.75
CA ARG A 68 -20.81 2.55 -30.31
C ARG A 68 -20.07 3.66 -29.56
N MET A 69 -19.08 4.28 -30.17
CA MET A 69 -18.37 5.41 -29.61
C MET A 69 -18.91 6.75 -30.14
N PRO A 70 -19.10 7.76 -29.26
CA PRO A 70 -19.43 9.10 -29.73
C PRO A 70 -18.31 9.66 -30.62
N ASP A 71 -18.69 10.52 -31.56
CA ASP A 71 -17.90 11.08 -32.65
C ASP A 71 -16.42 11.34 -32.33
N PRO A 72 -15.53 11.04 -33.29
CA PRO A 72 -14.12 11.35 -33.16
C PRO A 72 -13.94 12.85 -32.99
N GLU A 73 -13.16 13.20 -32.00
CA GLU A 73 -12.79 14.58 -31.65
C GLU A 73 -12.26 15.34 -32.87
N GLN A 74 -12.60 16.60 -32.97
CA GLN A 74 -12.12 17.49 -34.04
C GLN A 74 -10.60 17.53 -34.02
N GLU A 75 -9.97 17.38 -35.19
CA GLU A 75 -8.54 17.50 -35.38
C GLU A 75 -8.08 18.91 -34.98
N THR A 76 -7.46 19.03 -33.85
CA THR A 76 -6.79 20.26 -33.43
C THR A 76 -5.30 20.17 -33.76
N HIS A 77 -4.73 21.29 -34.20
CA HIS A 77 -3.31 21.41 -34.56
C HIS A 77 -2.44 20.95 -33.38
N ILE A 78 -1.60 19.95 -33.60
CA ILE A 78 -0.76 19.33 -32.57
C ILE A 78 0.48 20.22 -32.33
N PRO A 79 0.69 20.73 -31.11
CA PRO A 79 1.96 21.38 -30.77
C PRO A 79 3.05 20.31 -30.65
N ARG A 80 4.07 20.37 -31.51
CA ARG A 80 5.20 19.43 -31.56
C ARG A 80 6.07 19.38 -30.29
N ASP A 81 5.81 20.24 -29.31
CA ASP A 81 6.76 20.51 -28.21
C ASP A 81 6.28 20.04 -26.81
N ILE A 82 5.24 19.17 -26.74
CA ILE A 82 4.70 18.73 -25.45
C ILE A 82 5.71 17.93 -24.64
N LEU A 83 6.50 17.07 -25.30
CA LEU A 83 7.37 16.10 -24.63
C LEU A 83 8.73 16.67 -24.23
N SER A 84 9.08 17.85 -24.70
CA SER A 84 10.24 18.62 -24.20
C SER A 84 9.98 19.24 -22.82
N LYS A 85 8.71 19.25 -22.36
CA LYS A 85 8.34 19.82 -21.07
C LYS A 85 8.85 19.00 -19.90
N SER A 86 9.06 19.69 -18.79
CA SER A 86 9.50 19.03 -17.56
C SER A 86 8.48 17.99 -17.07
N PRO A 87 8.91 16.91 -16.37
CA PRO A 87 7.99 15.89 -15.82
C PRO A 87 6.89 16.46 -14.92
N LYS A 88 7.15 17.60 -14.28
CA LYS A 88 6.17 18.29 -13.44
C LYS A 88 5.08 18.96 -14.27
N GLU A 89 5.45 19.58 -15.36
CA GLU A 89 4.52 20.22 -16.31
C GLU A 89 3.70 19.16 -17.05
N LEU A 90 4.33 18.06 -17.51
CA LEU A 90 3.61 16.96 -18.14
C LEU A 90 2.52 16.39 -17.24
N LYS A 91 2.81 16.19 -15.95
CA LYS A 91 1.79 15.75 -14.98
C LYS A 91 0.64 16.72 -14.82
N LYS A 92 0.92 18.03 -14.88
CA LYS A 92 -0.12 19.07 -14.83
C LYS A 92 -1.01 18.99 -16.06
N LEU A 93 -0.42 18.94 -17.25
CA LEU A 93 -1.13 18.82 -18.52
C LEU A 93 -2.00 17.56 -18.61
N ALA A 94 -1.49 16.41 -18.12
CA ALA A 94 -2.27 15.17 -18.05
C ALA A 94 -3.52 15.31 -17.18
N ARG A 95 -3.35 15.90 -16.00
CA ARG A 95 -4.47 16.13 -15.07
C ARG A 95 -5.52 17.08 -15.63
N GLU A 96 -5.08 18.09 -16.36
CA GLU A 96 -5.94 19.08 -17.04
C GLU A 96 -6.56 18.56 -18.35
N GLY A 97 -6.16 17.35 -18.82
CA GLY A 97 -6.71 16.72 -20.02
C GLY A 97 -6.22 17.35 -21.33
N TYR A 98 -5.01 17.90 -21.34
CA TYR A 98 -4.48 18.64 -22.48
C TYR A 98 -4.48 17.85 -23.80
N TRP A 99 -4.15 16.57 -23.77
CA TRP A 99 -4.18 15.71 -24.96
C TRP A 99 -5.48 14.89 -25.09
N ALA A 100 -6.44 15.11 -24.21
CA ALA A 100 -7.76 14.50 -24.35
C ALA A 100 -8.56 15.06 -25.55
N VAL A 101 -8.13 16.18 -26.09
CA VAL A 101 -8.81 16.90 -27.18
C VAL A 101 -8.55 16.32 -28.58
N SER A 102 -7.56 15.42 -28.71
CA SER A 102 -7.23 14.81 -30.00
C SER A 102 -6.76 13.36 -29.82
N ARG A 103 -7.35 12.46 -30.58
CA ARG A 103 -6.97 11.03 -30.60
C ARG A 103 -5.52 10.85 -31.07
N ALA A 104 -5.15 11.50 -32.15
CA ALA A 104 -3.80 11.42 -32.72
C ALA A 104 -2.74 11.93 -31.71
N LEU A 105 -3.03 13.06 -31.06
CA LEU A 105 -2.15 13.61 -30.03
C LEU A 105 -2.01 12.63 -28.85
N ARG A 106 -3.12 12.06 -28.37
CA ARG A 106 -3.10 11.08 -27.27
C ARG A 106 -2.29 9.84 -27.65
N ALA A 107 -2.48 9.29 -28.85
CA ALA A 107 -1.71 8.14 -29.36
C ALA A 107 -0.20 8.40 -29.36
N GLN A 108 0.21 9.54 -29.91
CA GLN A 108 1.62 9.98 -29.94
C GLN A 108 2.18 10.14 -28.52
N VAL A 109 1.46 10.82 -27.64
CA VAL A 109 1.87 11.04 -26.25
C VAL A 109 2.01 9.71 -25.50
N TYR A 110 1.06 8.78 -25.65
CA TYR A 110 1.11 7.47 -25.00
C TYR A 110 2.35 6.69 -25.40
N HIS A 111 2.56 6.54 -26.71
CA HIS A 111 3.75 5.83 -27.20
C HIS A 111 5.03 6.44 -26.65
N GLN A 112 5.21 7.75 -26.76
CA GLN A 112 6.43 8.42 -26.32
C GLN A 112 6.63 8.39 -24.79
N LEU A 113 5.55 8.52 -23.98
CA LEU A 113 5.65 8.38 -22.53
C LEU A 113 6.07 6.96 -22.12
N ILE A 114 5.50 5.95 -22.79
CA ILE A 114 5.83 4.55 -22.51
C ILE A 114 7.26 4.22 -22.93
N GLN A 115 7.74 4.74 -24.07
CA GLN A 115 9.12 4.59 -24.49
C GLN A 115 10.15 5.17 -23.50
N GLN A 116 9.75 6.16 -22.70
CA GLN A 116 10.58 6.74 -21.64
C GLN A 116 10.54 5.95 -20.32
N VAL A 117 9.69 4.92 -20.20
CA VAL A 117 9.66 4.09 -19.01
C VAL A 117 10.97 3.33 -18.86
N SER A 118 11.63 3.50 -17.71
CA SER A 118 12.85 2.77 -17.39
C SER A 118 12.56 1.30 -17.16
N CYS A 119 13.23 0.41 -17.91
CA CYS A 119 13.12 -1.04 -17.81
C CYS A 119 14.48 -1.64 -17.40
N ARG A 120 14.47 -2.76 -16.68
CA ARG A 120 15.71 -3.47 -16.27
C ARG A 120 16.39 -4.19 -17.41
N LEU A 121 15.59 -4.68 -18.34
CA LEU A 121 16.00 -5.52 -19.44
C LEU A 121 15.50 -4.91 -20.74
N VAL A 122 16.09 -5.34 -21.85
CA VAL A 122 15.53 -5.06 -23.17
C VAL A 122 14.14 -5.71 -23.25
N THR A 123 13.14 -4.93 -23.57
CA THR A 123 11.76 -5.41 -23.68
C THR A 123 11.52 -6.02 -25.05
N PRO A 124 10.64 -7.04 -25.16
CA PRO A 124 10.19 -7.53 -26.46
C PRO A 124 9.59 -6.40 -27.30
N ASP A 125 10.08 -6.25 -28.50
CA ASP A 125 9.64 -5.24 -29.46
C ASP A 125 8.53 -5.77 -30.41
N ALA A 126 8.14 -4.93 -31.36
CA ALA A 126 7.13 -5.26 -32.37
C ALA A 126 7.52 -6.47 -33.25
N LEU A 127 8.83 -6.69 -33.52
CA LEU A 127 9.30 -7.82 -34.32
C LEU A 127 9.17 -9.14 -33.56
N VAL A 128 9.56 -9.14 -32.29
CA VAL A 128 9.37 -10.31 -31.40
C VAL A 128 7.88 -10.69 -31.31
N TYR A 129 6.99 -9.70 -31.21
CA TYR A 129 5.56 -9.96 -31.23
C TYR A 129 5.12 -10.66 -32.50
N ARG A 130 5.52 -10.14 -33.68
CA ARG A 130 5.12 -10.71 -34.98
C ARG A 130 5.63 -12.13 -35.15
N ASP A 131 6.86 -12.41 -34.70
CA ASP A 131 7.42 -13.77 -34.73
C ASP A 131 6.64 -14.72 -33.83
N VAL A 132 6.38 -14.36 -32.60
CA VAL A 132 5.63 -15.17 -31.63
C VAL A 132 4.20 -15.38 -32.09
N ALA A 133 3.50 -14.32 -32.54
CA ALA A 133 2.14 -14.40 -33.02
C ALA A 133 2.04 -15.28 -34.29
N SER A 134 2.98 -15.15 -35.22
CA SER A 134 3.05 -16.00 -36.42
C SER A 134 3.26 -17.48 -36.05
N ARG A 135 4.12 -17.76 -35.10
CA ARG A 135 4.41 -19.12 -34.62
C ARG A 135 3.21 -19.74 -33.90
N LEU A 136 2.51 -18.97 -33.06
CA LEU A 136 1.35 -19.45 -32.33
C LEU A 136 0.10 -19.56 -33.23
N PHE A 137 -0.20 -18.52 -33.98
CA PHE A 137 -1.48 -18.40 -34.69
C PHE A 137 -1.41 -18.64 -36.21
N GLY A 138 -0.23 -18.93 -36.75
CA GLY A 138 -0.05 -19.12 -38.21
C GLY A 138 -0.84 -20.27 -38.81
N LYS A 139 -1.28 -21.26 -38.02
CA LYS A 139 -2.03 -22.43 -38.44
C LYS A 139 -3.31 -22.68 -37.66
N MET A 140 -3.57 -21.94 -36.61
CA MET A 140 -4.70 -22.17 -35.70
C MET A 140 -5.44 -20.87 -35.43
N SER A 141 -6.76 -20.96 -35.28
CA SER A 141 -7.59 -19.82 -34.92
C SER A 141 -7.26 -19.34 -33.47
N VAL A 142 -7.21 -18.04 -33.25
CA VAL A 142 -7.05 -17.42 -31.94
C VAL A 142 -8.11 -17.88 -30.94
N SER A 143 -9.33 -18.19 -31.44
CA SER A 143 -10.44 -18.67 -30.60
C SER A 143 -10.17 -20.02 -29.95
N THR A 144 -9.26 -20.84 -30.51
CA THR A 144 -8.93 -22.17 -29.98
C THR A 144 -7.90 -22.14 -28.86
N TYR A 145 -7.19 -21.02 -28.69
CA TYR A 145 -6.23 -20.86 -27.59
C TYR A 145 -6.92 -20.44 -26.30
N PRO A 146 -6.63 -21.11 -25.17
CA PRO A 146 -7.08 -20.65 -23.87
C PRO A 146 -6.42 -19.32 -23.51
N LEU A 147 -7.09 -18.52 -22.69
CA LEU A 147 -6.45 -17.38 -22.06
C LEU A 147 -5.37 -17.85 -21.09
N PRO A 148 -4.29 -17.06 -20.88
CA PRO A 148 -3.28 -17.37 -19.88
C PRO A 148 -3.86 -17.55 -18.48
N GLU A 149 -3.30 -18.47 -17.69
CA GLU A 149 -3.77 -18.78 -16.33
C GLU A 149 -3.79 -17.57 -15.41
N PHE A 150 -2.88 -16.62 -15.60
CA PHE A 150 -2.82 -15.39 -14.80
C PHE A 150 -4.05 -14.47 -14.97
N LEU A 151 -4.92 -14.77 -15.93
CA LEU A 151 -6.20 -14.09 -16.18
C LEU A 151 -7.40 -14.89 -15.70
N GLU A 152 -7.20 -16.02 -15.04
CA GLU A 152 -8.30 -16.86 -14.58
C GLU A 152 -9.22 -16.06 -13.63
N GLY A 153 -10.52 -16.06 -13.95
CA GLY A 153 -11.52 -15.31 -13.20
C GLY A 153 -11.45 -13.79 -13.35
N CYS A 154 -10.62 -13.27 -14.26
CA CYS A 154 -10.58 -11.84 -14.56
C CYS A 154 -11.62 -11.47 -15.62
N SER A 155 -12.26 -10.33 -15.46
CA SER A 155 -13.12 -9.75 -16.49
C SER A 155 -12.29 -9.14 -17.62
N MET A 156 -12.82 -9.16 -18.83
CA MET A 156 -12.18 -8.58 -20.01
C MET A 156 -13.02 -7.42 -20.56
N PRO A 157 -12.79 -6.19 -20.09
CA PRO A 157 -13.49 -5.03 -20.64
C PRO A 157 -13.03 -4.78 -22.07
N THR A 158 -13.96 -4.55 -22.97
CA THR A 158 -13.67 -4.32 -24.37
C THR A 158 -13.62 -2.84 -24.75
N TYR A 159 -14.17 -1.95 -23.92
CA TYR A 159 -14.19 -0.49 -24.15
C TYR A 159 -14.59 -0.10 -25.58
N CYS A 160 -15.65 -0.71 -26.13
CA CYS A 160 -16.09 -0.50 -27.50
C CYS A 160 -15.01 -0.84 -28.56
N LEU A 161 -14.20 -1.87 -28.34
CA LEU A 161 -13.38 -2.44 -29.40
C LEU A 161 -14.28 -3.17 -30.40
N ASN A 162 -13.94 -3.09 -31.69
CA ASN A 162 -14.57 -3.88 -32.74
C ASN A 162 -14.14 -5.37 -32.67
N PRO A 163 -14.72 -6.29 -33.45
CA PRO A 163 -14.35 -7.71 -33.40
C PRO A 163 -12.86 -7.99 -33.66
N GLU A 164 -12.21 -7.20 -34.51
CA GLU A 164 -10.78 -7.31 -34.79
C GLU A 164 -9.98 -6.87 -33.55
N GLY A 165 -10.37 -5.78 -32.89
CA GLY A 165 -9.77 -5.31 -31.66
C GLY A 165 -9.91 -6.29 -30.51
N VAL A 166 -11.06 -6.97 -30.38
CA VAL A 166 -11.25 -8.03 -29.37
C VAL A 166 -10.34 -9.24 -29.67
N THR A 167 -10.15 -9.56 -30.95
CA THR A 167 -9.24 -10.63 -31.38
C THR A 167 -7.79 -10.23 -31.08
N ALA A 168 -7.40 -8.99 -31.40
CA ALA A 168 -6.07 -8.43 -31.11
C ALA A 168 -5.79 -8.42 -29.60
N LEU A 169 -6.74 -8.01 -28.78
CA LEU A 169 -6.65 -8.06 -27.31
C LEU A 169 -6.30 -9.48 -26.84
N LYS A 170 -7.02 -10.48 -27.31
CA LYS A 170 -6.77 -11.88 -26.94
C LYS A 170 -5.40 -12.36 -27.41
N LYS A 171 -4.99 -12.07 -28.64
CA LYS A 171 -3.65 -12.43 -29.17
C LYS A 171 -2.53 -11.83 -28.33
N ILE A 172 -2.62 -10.53 -28.02
CA ILE A 172 -1.62 -9.82 -27.22
C ILE A 172 -1.49 -10.47 -25.84
N LEU A 173 -2.60 -10.75 -25.17
CA LEU A 173 -2.58 -11.38 -23.85
C LEU A 173 -1.96 -12.78 -23.86
N ILE A 174 -2.23 -13.58 -24.90
CA ILE A 174 -1.60 -14.90 -25.07
C ILE A 174 -0.11 -14.76 -25.33
N CYS A 175 0.32 -13.80 -26.17
CA CYS A 175 1.74 -13.53 -26.40
C CYS A 175 2.44 -13.03 -25.11
N VAL A 176 1.80 -12.20 -24.30
CA VAL A 176 2.29 -11.79 -22.98
C VAL A 176 2.50 -13.02 -22.08
N GLY A 177 1.54 -13.95 -22.03
CA GLY A 177 1.67 -15.18 -21.25
C GLY A 177 2.86 -16.06 -21.70
N ASN A 178 3.16 -16.04 -23.00
CA ASN A 178 4.32 -16.78 -23.55
C ASN A 178 5.66 -16.15 -23.23
N LEU A 179 5.73 -14.81 -23.24
CA LEU A 179 7.00 -14.06 -23.11
C LEU A 179 7.30 -13.61 -21.67
N PHE A 180 6.29 -13.58 -20.80
CA PHE A 180 6.41 -13.21 -19.40
C PHE A 180 5.89 -14.33 -18.48
N PRO A 181 6.57 -15.46 -18.40
CA PRO A 181 6.10 -16.63 -17.63
C PRO A 181 6.04 -16.39 -16.12
N ASP A 182 6.70 -15.36 -15.64
CA ASP A 182 6.72 -14.98 -14.23
C ASP A 182 5.43 -14.27 -13.76
N ILE A 183 4.57 -13.88 -14.69
CA ILE A 183 3.27 -13.31 -14.33
C ILE A 183 2.35 -14.45 -13.90
N THR A 184 1.98 -14.48 -12.63
CA THR A 184 1.08 -15.51 -12.08
C THR A 184 -0.35 -15.00 -11.85
N TYR A 185 -0.55 -13.68 -11.73
CA TYR A 185 -1.85 -13.05 -11.58
C TYR A 185 -1.79 -11.55 -11.90
N SER A 186 -2.63 -11.07 -12.82
CA SER A 186 -2.65 -9.65 -13.17
C SER A 186 -4.00 -9.21 -13.78
N PRO A 187 -5.02 -8.92 -12.96
CA PRO A 187 -6.38 -8.60 -13.42
C PRO A 187 -6.48 -7.28 -14.19
N ILE A 188 -5.49 -6.39 -14.07
CA ILE A 188 -5.47 -5.09 -14.74
C ILE A 188 -5.04 -5.19 -16.23
N LEU A 189 -4.30 -6.24 -16.62
CA LEU A 189 -3.70 -6.36 -17.95
C LEU A 189 -4.71 -6.29 -19.09
N PRO A 190 -5.85 -6.99 -19.06
CA PRO A 190 -6.84 -6.89 -20.14
C PRO A 190 -7.30 -5.45 -20.39
N SER A 191 -7.56 -4.73 -19.31
CA SER A 191 -8.01 -3.34 -19.38
C SER A 191 -6.96 -2.41 -19.96
N LEU A 192 -5.70 -2.58 -19.55
CA LEU A 192 -4.59 -1.76 -20.08
C LEU A 192 -4.35 -2.03 -21.56
N VAL A 193 -4.39 -3.30 -22.00
CA VAL A 193 -4.25 -3.67 -23.42
C VAL A 193 -5.41 -3.10 -24.22
N ALA A 194 -6.66 -3.23 -23.73
CA ALA A 194 -7.82 -2.69 -24.42
C ALA A 194 -7.75 -1.16 -24.58
N LEU A 195 -7.35 -0.43 -23.54
CA LEU A 195 -7.16 1.03 -23.61
C LEU A 195 -6.01 1.42 -24.57
N LEU A 196 -4.91 0.67 -24.59
CA LEU A 196 -3.79 0.92 -25.50
C LEU A 196 -4.17 0.64 -26.96
N LEU A 197 -4.97 -0.40 -27.25
CA LEU A 197 -5.43 -0.71 -28.60
C LEU A 197 -6.23 0.44 -29.25
N HIS A 198 -6.94 1.24 -28.44
CA HIS A 198 -7.60 2.44 -28.95
C HIS A 198 -6.65 3.44 -29.61
N TYR A 199 -5.40 3.49 -29.15
CA TYR A 199 -4.42 4.50 -29.50
C TYR A 199 -3.14 3.92 -30.10
N SER A 200 -3.14 2.63 -30.47
CA SER A 200 -2.05 1.97 -31.17
C SER A 200 -2.31 1.87 -32.65
N GLU A 201 -1.26 1.97 -33.46
CA GLU A 201 -1.34 1.84 -34.90
C GLU A 201 -1.62 0.39 -35.34
N ASP A 202 -1.00 -0.58 -34.65
CA ASP A 202 -1.20 -2.01 -34.86
C ASP A 202 -1.09 -2.81 -33.56
N GLU A 203 -1.34 -4.12 -33.64
CA GLU A 203 -1.22 -5.06 -32.51
C GLU A 203 0.21 -5.09 -31.95
N ALA A 204 1.22 -4.96 -32.81
CA ALA A 204 2.62 -5.09 -32.44
C ALA A 204 3.10 -3.88 -31.62
N GLN A 205 2.69 -2.67 -32.00
CA GLN A 205 2.96 -1.46 -31.21
C GLN A 205 2.26 -1.53 -29.85
N CYS A 206 1.01 -2.00 -29.80
CA CYS A 206 0.30 -2.19 -28.52
C CYS A 206 1.03 -3.19 -27.61
N PHE A 207 1.48 -4.32 -28.18
CA PHE A 207 2.26 -5.32 -27.45
C PHE A 207 3.58 -4.76 -26.94
N GLU A 208 4.32 -4.01 -27.74
CA GLU A 208 5.56 -3.36 -27.30
C GLU A 208 5.30 -2.41 -26.14
N ASN A 209 4.27 -1.57 -26.24
CA ASN A 209 3.90 -0.64 -25.17
C ASN A 209 3.54 -1.36 -23.87
N ILE A 210 2.73 -2.42 -23.91
CA ILE A 210 2.38 -3.16 -22.70
C ILE A 210 3.57 -3.91 -22.11
N SER A 211 4.46 -4.45 -22.95
CA SER A 211 5.70 -5.11 -22.55
C SER A 211 6.61 -4.19 -21.75
N ARG A 212 6.71 -2.94 -22.13
CA ARG A 212 7.49 -1.93 -21.39
C ARG A 212 6.88 -1.58 -20.04
N LEU A 213 5.54 -1.50 -19.96
CA LEU A 213 4.86 -1.29 -18.67
C LEU A 213 5.05 -2.49 -17.72
N ILE A 214 5.00 -3.72 -18.24
CA ILE A 214 5.27 -4.95 -17.49
C ILE A 214 6.70 -4.97 -16.97
N ALA A 215 7.68 -4.67 -17.82
CA ALA A 215 9.12 -4.70 -17.50
C ALA A 215 9.60 -3.45 -16.73
N SER A 216 8.71 -2.55 -16.39
CA SER A 216 9.07 -1.29 -15.72
C SER A 216 9.81 -1.53 -14.40
N ASN A 217 10.90 -0.80 -14.20
CA ASN A 217 11.77 -0.91 -13.03
C ASN A 217 12.04 0.43 -12.36
N SER A 218 11.06 1.25 -12.24
CA SER A 218 11.22 2.47 -11.45
C SER A 218 11.14 2.15 -9.95
N PRO A 219 12.12 2.56 -9.12
CA PRO A 219 12.20 2.15 -7.71
C PRO A 219 10.98 2.55 -6.87
N HIS A 220 10.15 3.46 -7.35
CA HIS A 220 8.97 3.94 -6.64
C HIS A 220 7.73 4.10 -7.54
N THR A 221 7.76 3.57 -8.76
CA THR A 221 6.64 3.64 -9.69
C THR A 221 6.35 2.23 -10.19
N SER A 222 5.43 1.54 -9.55
CA SER A 222 4.85 0.31 -10.06
C SER A 222 3.69 0.66 -10.99
N TYR A 223 3.58 -0.07 -12.08
CA TYR A 223 2.43 -0.01 -12.99
C TYR A 223 1.52 -1.22 -12.78
N ILE A 224 2.07 -2.41 -12.74
CA ILE A 224 1.32 -3.67 -12.83
C ILE A 224 1.75 -4.61 -11.72
N ASP A 225 0.79 -5.13 -10.96
CA ASP A 225 1.00 -6.25 -10.06
C ASP A 225 1.06 -7.54 -10.90
N GLN A 226 2.11 -8.33 -10.71
CA GLN A 226 2.40 -9.51 -11.54
C GLN A 226 2.19 -10.84 -10.80
N SER A 227 1.74 -10.80 -9.56
CA SER A 227 1.46 -12.00 -8.78
C SER A 227 0.23 -11.83 -7.88
N PHE A 228 -0.39 -12.94 -7.52
CA PHE A 228 -1.50 -12.94 -6.57
C PHE A 228 -1.13 -12.27 -5.25
N LEU A 229 0.06 -12.57 -4.73
CA LEU A 229 0.59 -11.94 -3.51
C LEU A 229 0.70 -10.41 -3.64
N ALA A 230 1.21 -9.90 -4.77
CA ALA A 230 1.34 -8.47 -5.00
C ALA A 230 -0.03 -7.79 -5.10
N HIS A 231 -0.97 -8.43 -5.82
CA HIS A 231 -2.34 -7.94 -5.96
C HIS A 231 -3.06 -7.88 -4.60
N GLN A 232 -2.99 -8.94 -3.79
CA GLN A 232 -3.59 -8.94 -2.46
C GLN A 232 -2.98 -7.87 -1.56
N ALA A 233 -1.66 -7.69 -1.59
CA ALA A 233 -0.99 -6.62 -0.86
C ALA A 233 -1.46 -5.22 -1.32
N SER A 234 -1.73 -5.05 -2.61
CA SER A 234 -2.31 -3.80 -3.15
C SER A 234 -3.74 -3.57 -2.67
N CYS A 235 -4.57 -4.60 -2.58
CA CYS A 235 -5.93 -4.51 -2.03
C CYS A 235 -5.91 -4.12 -0.54
N MET A 236 -5.07 -4.77 0.27
CA MET A 236 -4.89 -4.40 1.68
C MET A 236 -4.36 -2.97 1.82
N THR A 237 -3.43 -2.57 0.96
CA THR A 237 -2.91 -1.19 0.96
C THR A 237 -4.02 -0.19 0.64
N PHE A 238 -4.95 -0.54 -0.25
CA PHE A 238 -6.12 0.29 -0.51
C PHE A 238 -7.02 0.41 0.73
N GLY A 239 -7.26 -0.68 1.46
CA GLY A 239 -7.99 -0.69 2.73
C GLY A 239 -7.36 0.24 3.78
N ASP A 240 -6.04 0.14 3.99
CA ASP A 240 -5.29 1.03 4.89
C ASP A 240 -5.43 2.52 4.49
N LEU A 241 -5.37 2.80 3.18
CA LEU A 241 -5.52 4.16 2.66
C LEU A 241 -6.97 4.66 2.75
N ALA A 242 -7.96 3.81 2.54
CA ALA A 242 -9.38 4.13 2.70
C ALA A 242 -9.70 4.45 4.16
N ASN A 243 -9.22 3.62 5.08
CA ASN A 243 -9.34 3.84 6.51
C ASN A 243 -8.75 5.20 6.93
N LYS A 244 -7.59 5.59 6.38
CA LYS A 244 -6.92 6.85 6.68
C LYS A 244 -7.57 8.07 6.02
N HIS A 245 -7.89 7.99 4.74
CA HIS A 245 -8.27 9.15 3.92
C HIS A 245 -9.78 9.31 3.72
N CYS A 246 -10.55 8.25 3.97
CA CYS A 246 -12.00 8.18 3.79
C CYS A 246 -12.70 7.56 5.00
N PRO A 247 -12.42 7.98 6.26
CA PRO A 247 -12.89 7.28 7.46
C PRO A 247 -14.41 7.14 7.52
N ALA A 248 -15.16 8.13 7.04
CA ALA A 248 -16.63 8.08 7.02
C ALA A 248 -17.18 7.04 6.03
N ALA A 249 -16.56 6.90 4.84
CA ALA A 249 -16.92 5.85 3.89
C ALA A 249 -16.50 4.48 4.40
N HIS A 250 -15.32 4.39 4.99
CA HIS A 250 -14.81 3.16 5.59
C HIS A 250 -15.69 2.65 6.73
N LYS A 251 -16.12 3.54 7.64
CA LYS A 251 -17.07 3.22 8.72
C LYS A 251 -18.41 2.70 8.16
N LEU A 252 -18.92 3.36 7.10
CA LEU A 252 -20.15 2.92 6.44
C LEU A 252 -20.01 1.50 5.87
N ILE A 253 -18.96 1.21 5.13
CA ILE A 253 -18.69 -0.12 4.56
C ILE A 253 -18.55 -1.16 5.69
N ALA A 254 -17.82 -0.83 6.76
CA ALA A 254 -17.61 -1.72 7.90
C ALA A 254 -18.90 -2.01 8.68
N SER A 255 -19.85 -1.07 8.72
CA SER A 255 -21.14 -1.27 9.39
C SER A 255 -22.12 -2.10 8.56
N THR A 256 -21.95 -2.11 7.22
CA THR A 256 -22.90 -2.73 6.29
C THR A 256 -22.39 -4.07 5.74
N SER A 257 -21.07 -4.23 5.57
CA SER A 257 -20.46 -5.46 5.05
C SER A 257 -19.97 -6.37 6.18
N GLU A 258 -20.12 -7.66 6.01
CA GLU A 258 -19.50 -8.65 6.89
C GLU A 258 -17.96 -8.72 6.71
N ASN A 259 -17.48 -8.40 5.51
CA ASN A 259 -16.07 -8.44 5.17
C ASN A 259 -15.65 -7.21 4.37
N VAL A 260 -15.05 -6.24 5.03
CA VAL A 260 -14.55 -5.00 4.41
C VAL A 260 -13.51 -5.28 3.34
N PHE A 261 -12.64 -6.27 3.56
CA PHE A 261 -11.60 -6.64 2.60
C PHE A 261 -12.18 -7.13 1.27
N GLU A 262 -13.29 -7.87 1.31
CA GLU A 262 -13.96 -8.34 0.11
C GLU A 262 -14.46 -7.18 -0.77
N VAL A 263 -14.99 -6.12 -0.15
CA VAL A 263 -15.38 -4.90 -0.87
C VAL A 263 -14.14 -4.24 -1.49
N TYR A 264 -13.05 -4.11 -0.73
CA TYR A 264 -11.84 -3.46 -1.22
C TYR A 264 -11.04 -4.30 -2.22
N SER A 265 -11.22 -5.61 -2.28
CA SER A 265 -10.59 -6.44 -3.30
C SER A 265 -11.02 -6.10 -4.73
N GLU A 266 -12.19 -5.48 -4.89
CA GLU A 266 -12.75 -5.06 -6.19
C GLU A 266 -12.29 -3.66 -6.64
N TRP A 267 -11.43 -2.96 -5.90
CA TRP A 267 -11.07 -1.57 -6.16
C TRP A 267 -10.52 -1.30 -7.57
N LEU A 268 -9.80 -2.27 -8.17
CA LEU A 268 -9.33 -2.14 -9.55
C LEU A 268 -10.46 -2.35 -10.57
N SER A 269 -11.44 -3.21 -10.27
CA SER A 269 -12.65 -3.34 -11.08
C SER A 269 -13.40 -2.02 -11.18
N TRP A 270 -13.53 -1.28 -10.11
CA TRP A 270 -14.18 0.04 -10.15
C TRP A 270 -13.54 0.96 -11.18
N LEU A 271 -12.22 0.93 -11.32
CA LEU A 271 -11.47 1.85 -12.18
C LEU A 271 -11.43 1.44 -13.65
N PHE A 272 -11.42 0.13 -13.92
CA PHE A 272 -11.16 -0.40 -15.25
C PHE A 272 -12.29 -1.26 -15.83
N HIS A 273 -13.27 -1.62 -15.01
CA HIS A 273 -14.42 -2.37 -15.47
C HIS A 273 -15.72 -1.57 -15.36
N ASP A 274 -15.88 -0.86 -14.26
CA ASP A 274 -17.13 -0.19 -13.91
C ASP A 274 -17.17 1.28 -14.35
N LEU A 275 -16.02 2.00 -14.30
CA LEU A 275 -15.97 3.38 -14.79
C LEU A 275 -16.30 3.46 -16.29
N PRO A 276 -17.15 4.42 -16.70
CA PRO A 276 -17.36 4.73 -18.11
C PRO A 276 -16.05 5.03 -18.84
N PHE A 277 -15.96 4.69 -20.13
CA PHE A 277 -14.74 4.83 -20.93
C PHE A 277 -14.08 6.22 -20.83
N ASN A 278 -14.89 7.28 -20.93
CA ASN A 278 -14.41 8.67 -20.85
C ASN A 278 -13.75 9.02 -19.51
N TYR A 279 -14.12 8.34 -18.41
CA TYR A 279 -13.44 8.45 -17.12
C TYR A 279 -12.18 7.57 -17.07
N ALA A 280 -12.31 6.30 -17.49
CA ALA A 280 -11.20 5.34 -17.47
C ALA A 280 -10.01 5.84 -18.30
N ILE A 281 -10.25 6.39 -19.48
CA ILE A 281 -9.18 6.91 -20.35
C ILE A 281 -8.49 8.16 -19.77
N ARG A 282 -9.22 9.03 -19.05
CA ARG A 282 -8.65 10.18 -18.37
C ARG A 282 -7.81 9.77 -17.15
N VAL A 283 -8.21 8.71 -16.47
CA VAL A 283 -7.39 8.08 -15.42
C VAL A 283 -6.11 7.52 -16.03
N PHE A 284 -6.22 6.87 -17.19
CA PHE A 284 -5.10 6.29 -17.90
C PHE A 284 -4.09 7.35 -18.39
N ASP A 285 -4.55 8.51 -18.86
CA ASP A 285 -3.69 9.67 -19.20
C ASP A 285 -2.69 9.99 -18.07
N VAL A 286 -3.16 10.02 -16.84
CA VAL A 286 -2.35 10.36 -15.67
C VAL A 286 -1.56 9.15 -15.14
N TYR A 287 -2.14 7.94 -15.29
CA TYR A 287 -1.51 6.70 -14.87
C TYR A 287 -0.17 6.43 -15.57
N LEU A 288 -0.07 6.72 -16.86
CA LEU A 288 1.19 6.59 -17.62
C LEU A 288 2.34 7.43 -17.03
N LEU A 289 2.04 8.54 -16.36
CA LEU A 289 3.01 9.44 -15.74
C LEU A 289 3.25 9.18 -14.25
N GLU A 290 2.26 8.66 -13.55
CA GLU A 290 2.31 8.56 -12.08
C GLU A 290 2.21 7.12 -11.55
N GLY A 291 1.89 6.13 -12.39
CA GLY A 291 1.76 4.71 -12.03
C GLY A 291 0.58 4.43 -11.11
N GLN A 292 0.63 3.33 -10.38
CA GLN A 292 -0.43 2.86 -9.47
C GLN A 292 -0.89 3.91 -8.44
N LYS A 293 -0.04 4.87 -8.09
CA LYS A 293 -0.41 5.93 -7.15
C LYS A 293 -1.68 6.69 -7.56
N VAL A 294 -1.89 6.88 -8.87
CA VAL A 294 -3.11 7.54 -9.39
C VAL A 294 -4.32 6.68 -9.14
N LEU A 295 -4.21 5.37 -9.34
CA LEU A 295 -5.33 4.44 -9.15
C LEU A 295 -5.85 4.51 -7.72
N TYR A 296 -4.98 4.46 -6.72
CA TYR A 296 -5.37 4.66 -5.32
C TYR A 296 -6.07 6.01 -5.09
N ARG A 297 -5.56 7.09 -5.70
CA ARG A 297 -6.18 8.42 -5.56
C ARG A 297 -7.60 8.48 -6.10
N ILE A 298 -7.80 7.91 -7.30
CA ILE A 298 -9.12 7.91 -7.94
C ILE A 298 -10.09 7.02 -7.15
N ALA A 299 -9.68 5.83 -6.75
CA ALA A 299 -10.52 4.94 -5.95
C ALA A 299 -10.93 5.59 -4.61
N LEU A 300 -10.01 6.29 -3.93
CA LEU A 300 -10.34 7.07 -2.74
C LEU A 300 -11.30 8.23 -3.02
N ALA A 301 -11.17 8.89 -4.17
CA ALA A 301 -12.10 9.95 -4.57
C ALA A 301 -13.50 9.40 -4.87
N LEU A 302 -13.59 8.22 -5.50
CA LEU A 302 -14.84 7.49 -5.71
C LEU A 302 -15.51 7.14 -4.37
N LEU A 303 -14.78 6.60 -3.40
CA LEU A 303 -15.31 6.31 -2.07
C LEU A 303 -15.83 7.56 -1.35
N LYS A 304 -15.12 8.68 -1.45
CA LYS A 304 -15.57 9.95 -0.88
C LYS A 304 -16.85 10.44 -1.55
N GLN A 305 -16.92 10.31 -2.88
CA GLN A 305 -18.11 10.70 -3.62
C GLN A 305 -19.29 9.80 -3.29
N TYR A 306 -19.08 8.49 -3.24
CA TYR A 306 -20.08 7.50 -2.82
C TYR A 306 -20.68 7.86 -1.46
N ARG A 307 -19.85 8.14 -0.45
CA ARG A 307 -20.32 8.53 0.88
C ARG A 307 -21.16 9.82 0.87
N LEU A 308 -20.91 10.74 -0.06
CA LEU A 308 -21.70 11.97 -0.20
C LEU A 308 -23.04 11.74 -0.91
N SER A 309 -23.13 10.69 -1.73
CA SER A 309 -24.32 10.39 -2.54
C SER A 309 -25.32 9.47 -1.84
N VAL A 310 -24.87 8.72 -0.82
CA VAL A 310 -25.67 7.70 -0.14
C VAL A 310 -26.01 8.12 1.28
N THR A 311 -27.27 8.00 1.65
CA THR A 311 -27.76 8.15 3.04
C THR A 311 -27.72 6.81 3.77
N SER A 312 -27.37 6.80 5.05
CA SER A 312 -27.19 5.56 5.83
C SER A 312 -28.48 4.71 5.94
N THR A 313 -29.64 5.34 5.78
CA THR A 313 -30.97 4.69 5.84
C THR A 313 -31.32 3.91 4.57
N GLU A 314 -30.68 4.21 3.44
CA GLU A 314 -30.93 3.55 2.15
C GLU A 314 -30.20 2.20 2.01
N LEU A 315 -29.25 1.92 2.90
CA LEU A 315 -28.35 0.76 2.81
C LEU A 315 -28.78 -0.43 3.69
N GLU A 316 -29.85 -0.30 4.48
CA GLU A 316 -30.32 -1.42 5.30
C GLU A 316 -30.78 -2.60 4.41
N GLY A 317 -30.04 -3.71 4.45
CA GLY A 317 -30.32 -4.92 3.67
C GLY A 317 -29.81 -4.92 2.23
N THR A 318 -29.03 -3.91 1.82
CA THR A 318 -28.45 -3.83 0.47
C THR A 318 -27.05 -4.47 0.44
N ASP A 319 -26.72 -5.17 -0.65
CA ASP A 319 -25.33 -5.57 -0.90
C ASP A 319 -24.50 -4.33 -1.28
N ILE A 320 -23.72 -3.85 -0.34
CA ILE A 320 -22.89 -2.65 -0.50
C ILE A 320 -21.89 -2.77 -1.66
N LYS A 321 -21.47 -3.99 -1.99
CA LYS A 321 -20.55 -4.24 -3.10
C LYS A 321 -21.26 -3.97 -4.45
N ALA A 322 -22.47 -4.50 -4.61
CA ALA A 322 -23.28 -4.26 -5.79
C ALA A 322 -23.72 -2.79 -5.90
N ASP A 323 -24.07 -2.16 -4.79
CA ASP A 323 -24.47 -0.75 -4.76
C ASP A 323 -23.31 0.18 -5.14
N LEU A 324 -22.12 -0.06 -4.60
CA LEU A 324 -20.91 0.71 -4.95
C LEU A 324 -20.53 0.51 -6.43
N GLN A 325 -20.67 -0.70 -6.95
CA GLN A 325 -20.46 -0.99 -8.38
C GLN A 325 -21.43 -0.20 -9.25
N ALA A 326 -22.72 -0.25 -8.94
CA ALA A 326 -23.76 0.50 -9.66
C ALA A 326 -23.50 2.02 -9.60
N PHE A 327 -23.09 2.53 -8.44
CA PHE A 327 -22.70 3.93 -8.26
C PHE A 327 -21.54 4.32 -9.19
N VAL A 328 -20.49 3.49 -9.29
CA VAL A 328 -19.33 3.77 -10.15
C VAL A 328 -19.72 3.72 -11.63
N GLN A 329 -20.56 2.78 -12.04
CA GLN A 329 -21.08 2.70 -13.42
C GLN A 329 -21.88 3.95 -13.81
N ASN A 330 -22.60 4.54 -12.87
CA ASN A 330 -23.42 5.74 -13.07
C ASN A 330 -22.73 7.02 -12.56
N ILE A 331 -21.41 7.03 -12.44
CA ILE A 331 -20.64 8.15 -11.84
C ILE A 331 -20.90 9.49 -12.55
N ALA A 332 -21.23 9.48 -13.82
CA ALA A 332 -21.50 10.66 -14.60
C ALA A 332 -22.70 11.48 -14.08
N GLU A 333 -23.64 10.85 -13.38
CA GLU A 333 -24.78 11.54 -12.75
C GLU A 333 -24.37 12.32 -11.48
N HIS A 334 -23.23 11.97 -10.90
CA HIS A 334 -22.79 12.50 -9.61
C HIS A 334 -21.63 13.50 -9.70
N VAL A 335 -20.71 13.29 -10.63
CA VAL A 335 -19.51 14.13 -10.74
C VAL A 335 -18.92 14.04 -12.15
N THR A 336 -18.47 15.16 -12.71
CA THR A 336 -17.73 15.19 -13.97
C THR A 336 -16.32 14.61 -13.80
N VAL A 337 -15.72 14.14 -14.90
CA VAL A 337 -14.37 13.55 -14.89
C VAL A 337 -13.31 14.52 -14.35
N ASP A 338 -13.35 15.79 -14.75
CA ASP A 338 -12.38 16.80 -14.28
C ASP A 338 -12.54 17.09 -12.78
N LYS A 339 -13.78 17.11 -12.29
CA LYS A 339 -14.07 17.30 -10.88
C LYS A 339 -13.64 16.08 -10.04
N LEU A 340 -13.78 14.87 -10.58
CA LEU A 340 -13.29 13.66 -9.94
C LEU A 340 -11.76 13.69 -9.82
N LEU A 341 -11.06 14.06 -10.88
CA LEU A 341 -9.60 14.23 -10.87
C LEU A 341 -9.17 15.34 -9.90
N GLU A 342 -9.83 16.49 -9.92
CA GLU A 342 -9.55 17.58 -8.96
C GLU A 342 -9.64 17.07 -7.51
N ARG A 343 -10.73 16.37 -7.16
CA ARG A 343 -10.91 15.77 -5.82
C ARG A 343 -9.83 14.75 -5.48
N ALA A 344 -9.48 13.88 -6.42
CA ALA A 344 -8.43 12.89 -6.25
C ALA A 344 -7.08 13.54 -5.96
N PHE A 345 -6.72 14.59 -6.70
CA PHE A 345 -5.47 15.31 -6.48
C PHE A 345 -5.52 16.29 -5.30
N GLY A 346 -6.69 16.62 -4.81
CA GLY A 346 -6.92 17.35 -3.56
C GLY A 346 -6.61 16.53 -2.29
N ILE A 347 -6.47 15.21 -2.38
CA ILE A 347 -6.11 14.36 -1.24
C ILE A 347 -4.67 14.68 -0.80
N ARG A 348 -4.53 15.25 0.40
CA ARG A 348 -3.24 15.67 0.97
C ARG A 348 -2.51 14.50 1.62
N LEU A 349 -1.20 14.66 1.87
CA LEU A 349 -0.34 13.70 2.58
C LEU A 349 -0.35 12.30 1.96
N PHE A 350 -0.37 12.25 0.66
CA PHE A 350 -0.43 11.03 -0.12
C PHE A 350 0.90 10.81 -0.84
N SER A 351 1.82 10.04 -0.24
CA SER A 351 3.18 9.86 -0.73
C SER A 351 3.42 8.47 -1.34
N ARG A 352 4.30 8.38 -2.35
CA ARG A 352 4.73 7.09 -2.92
C ARG A 352 5.46 6.23 -1.89
N LYS A 353 6.26 6.87 -1.00
CA LYS A 353 6.99 6.17 0.05
C LYS A 353 6.03 5.49 1.03
N GLU A 354 4.94 6.15 1.40
CA GLU A 354 3.92 5.57 2.28
C GLU A 354 3.24 4.35 1.62
N ILE A 355 2.81 4.49 0.36
CA ILE A 355 2.19 3.39 -0.39
C ILE A 355 3.14 2.20 -0.46
N TRP A 356 4.40 2.43 -0.82
CA TRP A 356 5.41 1.38 -0.90
C TRP A 356 5.62 0.68 0.46
N LEU A 357 5.70 1.44 1.55
CA LEU A 357 5.84 0.88 2.90
C LEU A 357 4.64 0.03 3.29
N LEU A 358 3.42 0.50 3.02
CA LEU A 358 2.19 -0.27 3.26
C LEU A 358 2.17 -1.57 2.43
N GLN A 359 2.50 -1.49 1.15
CA GLN A 359 2.58 -2.68 0.29
C GLN A 359 3.60 -3.70 0.80
N MET A 360 4.79 -3.25 1.22
CA MET A 360 5.82 -4.12 1.78
C MET A 360 5.36 -4.78 3.09
N ALA A 361 4.69 -4.01 3.94
CA ALA A 361 4.15 -4.48 5.20
C ALA A 361 3.05 -5.53 5.01
N ASN A 362 2.09 -5.24 4.14
CA ASN A 362 0.99 -6.13 3.83
C ASN A 362 1.49 -7.40 3.12
N ARG A 363 2.44 -7.26 2.19
CA ARG A 363 3.08 -8.41 1.54
C ARG A 363 3.75 -9.34 2.54
N LYS A 364 4.49 -8.77 3.51
CA LYS A 364 5.13 -9.57 4.56
C LYS A 364 4.11 -10.33 5.39
N ALA A 365 3.03 -9.67 5.83
CA ALA A 365 1.96 -10.29 6.60
C ALA A 365 1.27 -11.44 5.83
N LEU A 366 1.03 -11.26 4.53
CA LEU A 366 0.48 -12.30 3.67
C LEU A 366 1.42 -13.50 3.53
N MET A 367 2.73 -13.25 3.37
CA MET A 367 3.74 -14.33 3.29
C MET A 367 3.85 -15.10 4.61
N GLU A 368 3.76 -14.44 5.76
CA GLU A 368 3.72 -15.08 7.08
C GLU A 368 2.49 -15.98 7.26
N ARG A 369 1.43 -15.71 6.51
CA ARG A 369 0.23 -16.54 6.40
C ARG A 369 0.31 -17.66 5.35
N GLY A 370 1.48 -17.86 4.74
CA GLY A 370 1.71 -18.89 3.75
C GLY A 370 1.17 -18.58 2.35
N ILE A 371 0.80 -17.32 2.07
CA ILE A 371 0.41 -16.93 0.72
C ILE A 371 1.67 -16.80 -0.13
N THR A 372 1.73 -17.60 -1.19
CA THR A 372 2.87 -17.63 -2.10
C THR A 372 2.59 -16.85 -3.38
N MET A 373 3.64 -16.58 -4.15
CA MET A 373 3.51 -15.89 -5.44
C MET A 373 2.74 -16.72 -6.50
N VAL A 374 2.68 -18.05 -6.32
CA VAL A 374 2.13 -19.02 -7.28
C VAL A 374 0.69 -19.44 -6.95
N GLN A 375 0.12 -18.91 -5.87
CA GLN A 375 -1.20 -19.33 -5.41
C GLN A 375 -2.31 -18.77 -6.32
N SER A 376 -3.26 -19.62 -6.74
CA SER A 376 -4.41 -19.21 -7.53
C SER A 376 -5.53 -18.65 -6.63
N ARG A 377 -6.41 -17.83 -7.24
CA ARG A 377 -7.54 -17.17 -6.57
C ARG A 377 -8.52 -18.14 -5.89
N GLN A 378 -8.63 -19.38 -6.38
CA GLN A 378 -9.67 -20.33 -5.96
C GLN A 378 -9.48 -20.91 -4.56
N SER A 379 -8.30 -20.80 -3.96
CA SER A 379 -7.97 -21.48 -2.69
C SER A 379 -7.91 -20.55 -1.48
N PHE A 380 -8.32 -19.26 -1.61
CA PHE A 380 -8.00 -18.30 -0.57
C PHE A 380 -9.19 -17.40 -0.19
N HIS A 381 -9.63 -17.52 1.07
CA HIS A 381 -10.55 -16.59 1.71
C HIS A 381 -9.84 -15.82 2.82
N LEU A 382 -9.76 -14.50 2.67
CA LEU A 382 -9.28 -13.57 3.72
C LEU A 382 -10.41 -13.14 4.67
N ALA A 383 -11.57 -13.77 4.58
CA ALA A 383 -12.66 -13.47 5.49
C ALA A 383 -12.32 -13.90 6.92
N ILE A 384 -12.45 -12.97 7.85
CA ILE A 384 -12.38 -13.30 9.28
C ILE A 384 -13.74 -13.76 9.70
N ASP A 385 -13.82 -15.02 10.13
CA ASP A 385 -15.04 -15.55 10.72
C ASP A 385 -15.23 -14.99 12.14
N MET A 386 -16.20 -14.10 12.27
CA MET A 386 -16.64 -13.55 13.55
C MET A 386 -17.87 -14.30 14.09
N GLN A 387 -18.28 -15.42 13.48
CA GLN A 387 -19.50 -16.15 13.91
C GLN A 387 -19.35 -16.73 15.33
N ASN A 388 -18.12 -17.05 15.72
CA ASN A 388 -17.83 -17.57 17.07
C ASN A 388 -17.40 -16.47 18.06
N PHE A 389 -17.49 -15.19 17.66
CA PHE A 389 -17.16 -14.11 18.58
C PHE A 389 -18.26 -13.95 19.62
N SER A 390 -17.87 -14.03 20.90
CA SER A 390 -18.74 -13.78 22.04
C SER A 390 -18.05 -12.84 23.01
N SER A 391 -18.74 -11.79 23.41
CA SER A 391 -18.29 -10.82 24.41
C SER A 391 -19.49 -10.21 25.14
N SER A 392 -19.37 -9.99 26.41
CA SER A 392 -20.37 -9.26 27.20
C SER A 392 -20.20 -7.73 27.11
N THR A 393 -19.04 -7.28 26.60
CA THR A 393 -18.69 -5.86 26.54
C THR A 393 -19.15 -5.23 25.22
N VAL A 394 -18.94 -5.90 24.10
CA VAL A 394 -19.28 -5.41 22.75
C VAL A 394 -20.00 -6.48 21.94
N THR A 395 -20.88 -6.05 21.05
CA THR A 395 -21.55 -6.93 20.09
C THR A 395 -20.59 -7.31 18.94
N ALA A 396 -20.90 -8.37 18.20
CA ALA A 396 -20.14 -8.77 17.02
C ALA A 396 -20.07 -7.65 15.96
N GLN A 397 -21.15 -6.87 15.81
CA GLN A 397 -21.18 -5.73 14.88
C GLN A 397 -20.26 -4.59 15.35
N GLU A 398 -20.30 -4.23 16.64
CA GLU A 398 -19.38 -3.23 17.21
C GLU A 398 -17.93 -3.68 17.05
N MET A 399 -17.65 -4.97 17.29
CA MET A 399 -16.29 -5.52 17.12
C MET A 399 -15.82 -5.50 15.66
N ARG A 400 -16.69 -5.77 14.68
CA ARG A 400 -16.35 -5.63 13.26
C ARG A 400 -15.93 -4.20 12.92
N ILE A 401 -16.61 -3.19 13.44
CA ILE A 401 -16.25 -1.79 13.22
C ILE A 401 -14.90 -1.46 13.87
N ILE A 402 -14.66 -1.90 15.11
CA ILE A 402 -13.37 -1.74 15.78
C ILE A 402 -12.26 -2.41 14.95
N TRP A 403 -12.54 -3.63 14.46
CA TRP A 403 -11.60 -4.41 13.65
C TRP A 403 -11.26 -3.72 12.34
N SER A 404 -12.21 -3.05 11.71
CA SER A 404 -12.00 -2.29 10.48
C SER A 404 -11.08 -1.08 10.67
N TRP A 405 -10.92 -0.58 11.87
CA TRP A 405 -10.00 0.53 12.18
C TRP A 405 -8.55 0.09 12.30
N ILE A 406 -8.32 -1.20 12.52
CA ILE A 406 -6.99 -1.78 12.67
C ILE A 406 -6.30 -1.86 11.31
N PRO A 407 -4.98 -1.65 11.20
CA PRO A 407 -4.27 -1.83 9.94
C PRO A 407 -4.50 -3.23 9.34
N GLU A 408 -4.76 -3.31 8.04
CA GLU A 408 -5.16 -4.53 7.32
C GLU A 408 -4.25 -5.74 7.59
N ARG A 409 -2.95 -5.51 7.74
CA ARG A 409 -1.98 -6.58 8.03
C ARG A 409 -2.22 -7.30 9.36
N PHE A 410 -2.88 -6.67 10.31
CA PHE A 410 -3.24 -7.26 11.59
C PHE A 410 -4.63 -7.87 11.57
N SER A 411 -5.53 -7.34 10.74
CA SER A 411 -6.91 -7.82 10.63
C SER A 411 -7.04 -9.18 9.95
N LEU A 412 -5.95 -9.82 9.55
CA LEU A 412 -5.94 -11.14 8.93
C LEU A 412 -6.23 -12.30 9.90
N SER A 413 -6.23 -12.06 11.21
CA SER A 413 -6.47 -13.07 12.24
C SER A 413 -7.74 -12.78 13.00
N PRO A 414 -8.49 -13.80 13.46
CA PRO A 414 -9.56 -13.60 14.41
C PRO A 414 -8.99 -13.09 15.74
N PRO A 415 -9.80 -12.34 16.51
CA PRO A 415 -9.42 -11.90 17.84
C PRO A 415 -9.22 -13.10 18.79
N LEU A 416 -8.20 -13.03 19.63
CA LEU A 416 -7.97 -13.96 20.73
C LEU A 416 -8.09 -13.22 22.04
N LEU A 417 -8.97 -13.65 22.93
CA LEU A 417 -9.06 -13.12 24.29
C LEU A 417 -7.83 -13.52 25.09
N LEU A 418 -7.09 -12.53 25.61
CA LEU A 418 -5.89 -12.74 26.41
C LEU A 418 -6.14 -12.59 27.89
N PHE A 419 -7.01 -11.66 28.26
CA PHE A 419 -7.26 -11.29 29.64
C PHE A 419 -8.70 -10.80 29.81
N SER A 420 -9.34 -11.22 30.88
CA SER A 420 -10.64 -10.75 31.31
C SER A 420 -10.65 -10.60 32.83
N THR A 421 -11.14 -9.46 33.34
CA THR A 421 -11.25 -9.27 34.80
C THR A 421 -12.23 -10.24 35.46
N SER A 422 -13.21 -10.77 34.73
CA SER A 422 -14.14 -11.79 35.20
C SER A 422 -13.48 -13.16 35.40
N GLU A 423 -12.56 -13.52 34.54
CA GLU A 423 -11.90 -14.83 34.57
C GLU A 423 -10.54 -14.79 35.29
N ASP A 424 -9.74 -13.76 35.02
CA ASP A 424 -8.38 -13.61 35.53
C ASP A 424 -8.26 -12.78 36.80
N GLY A 425 -9.36 -12.11 37.21
CA GLY A 425 -9.42 -11.23 38.37
C GLY A 425 -8.80 -9.84 38.13
N CYS A 426 -9.02 -8.94 39.07
CA CYS A 426 -8.59 -7.56 38.99
C CYS A 426 -7.12 -7.39 39.44
N SER A 427 -6.15 -7.88 38.69
CA SER A 427 -4.74 -7.82 38.99
C SER A 427 -3.90 -7.33 37.80
N LEU A 428 -3.28 -6.19 37.96
CA LEU A 428 -2.37 -5.62 36.94
C LEU A 428 -1.17 -6.53 36.64
N GLN A 429 -0.68 -7.27 37.63
CA GLN A 429 0.40 -8.24 37.40
C GLN A 429 -0.07 -9.40 36.54
N ARG A 430 -1.27 -9.91 36.79
CA ARG A 430 -1.89 -10.97 35.97
C ARG A 430 -2.12 -10.46 34.56
N PHE A 431 -2.64 -9.23 34.41
CA PHE A 431 -2.79 -8.58 33.11
C PHE A 431 -1.48 -8.60 32.32
N TYR A 432 -0.35 -8.13 32.88
CA TYR A 432 0.91 -8.14 32.18
C TYR A 432 1.39 -9.56 31.85
N THR A 433 1.15 -10.53 32.74
CA THR A 433 1.54 -11.93 32.47
C THR A 433 0.80 -12.53 31.29
N CYS A 434 -0.49 -12.19 31.14
CA CYS A 434 -1.31 -12.68 30.03
C CYS A 434 -1.00 -11.96 28.69
N CYS A 435 -0.53 -10.71 28.77
CA CYS A 435 -0.44 -9.84 27.61
C CYS A 435 0.99 -9.68 27.04
N GLU A 436 2.02 -10.01 27.83
CA GLU A 436 3.41 -9.97 27.35
C GLU A 436 3.66 -11.02 26.28
N GLY A 437 4.36 -10.65 25.21
CA GLY A 437 4.62 -11.50 24.06
C GLY A 437 3.57 -11.39 22.95
N TYR A 438 2.51 -10.60 23.17
CA TYR A 438 1.44 -10.40 22.20
C TYR A 438 1.40 -8.96 21.70
N GLU A 439 1.46 -8.79 20.40
CA GLU A 439 1.31 -7.50 19.71
C GLU A 439 0.65 -7.66 18.33
N PRO A 440 -0.23 -6.74 17.94
CA PRO A 440 -0.84 -5.67 18.74
C PRO A 440 -1.98 -6.18 19.63
N THR A 441 -2.44 -5.32 20.54
CA THR A 441 -3.56 -5.65 21.43
C THR A 441 -4.67 -4.61 21.37
N VAL A 442 -5.92 -5.03 21.61
CA VAL A 442 -7.11 -4.17 21.73
C VAL A 442 -7.61 -4.25 23.16
N LEU A 443 -7.59 -3.14 23.87
CA LEU A 443 -8.13 -2.99 25.20
C LEU A 443 -9.56 -2.48 25.11
N LEU A 444 -10.50 -3.16 25.76
CA LEU A 444 -11.90 -2.76 25.90
C LEU A 444 -12.24 -2.56 27.37
N ILE A 445 -12.95 -1.50 27.68
CA ILE A 445 -13.34 -1.10 29.02
C ILE A 445 -14.83 -0.79 28.99
N LYS A 446 -15.59 -1.42 29.92
CA LYS A 446 -17.01 -1.12 30.18
C LYS A 446 -17.12 -0.51 31.56
N THR A 447 -17.74 0.64 31.66
CA THR A 447 -17.97 1.33 32.92
C THR A 447 -19.23 0.83 33.63
N THR A 448 -19.39 1.15 34.91
CA THR A 448 -20.62 0.86 35.68
C THR A 448 -21.88 1.52 35.11
N GLU A 449 -21.70 2.62 34.37
CA GLU A 449 -22.80 3.34 33.71
C GLU A 449 -23.15 2.75 32.32
N GLY A 450 -22.44 1.68 31.91
CA GLY A 450 -22.67 1.02 30.62
C GLY A 450 -21.96 1.67 29.43
N GLU A 451 -21.16 2.72 29.64
CA GLU A 451 -20.32 3.28 28.60
C GLU A 451 -19.21 2.30 28.24
N VAL A 452 -18.82 2.27 26.98
CA VAL A 452 -17.73 1.40 26.48
C VAL A 452 -16.72 2.23 25.70
N CYS A 453 -15.47 2.13 26.12
CA CYS A 453 -14.35 2.75 25.43
C CYS A 453 -13.15 1.80 25.34
N GLY A 454 -12.08 2.19 24.64
CA GLY A 454 -10.91 1.34 24.53
C GLY A 454 -9.74 1.96 23.81
N ALA A 455 -8.76 1.12 23.57
CA ALA A 455 -7.54 1.50 22.84
C ALA A 455 -7.00 0.35 21.98
N PHE A 456 -6.48 0.70 20.81
CA PHE A 456 -5.61 -0.17 20.02
C PHE A 456 -4.15 0.16 20.33
N LEU A 457 -3.40 -0.83 20.71
CA LEU A 457 -2.04 -0.73 21.24
C LEU A 457 -1.09 -1.54 20.36
N SER A 458 -0.18 -0.84 19.70
CA SER A 458 0.62 -1.40 18.61
C SER A 458 1.86 -2.17 19.03
N SER A 459 2.23 -2.16 20.31
CA SER A 459 3.48 -2.75 20.80
C SER A 459 3.24 -3.71 21.95
N ASP A 460 4.12 -4.71 22.06
CA ASP A 460 4.14 -5.67 23.16
C ASP A 460 4.33 -4.97 24.51
N TRP A 461 3.55 -5.36 25.51
CA TRP A 461 3.63 -4.86 26.87
C TRP A 461 4.97 -5.14 27.56
N SER A 462 5.79 -6.08 27.08
CA SER A 462 7.16 -6.32 27.57
C SER A 462 8.10 -5.15 27.31
N GLU A 463 7.79 -4.28 26.33
CA GLU A 463 8.56 -3.06 26.03
C GLU A 463 8.65 -2.10 27.23
N ARG A 464 7.66 -2.10 28.15
CA ARG A 464 7.70 -1.32 29.38
C ARG A 464 8.95 -1.59 30.22
N LYS A 465 9.54 -2.80 30.13
CA LYS A 465 10.74 -3.21 30.84
C LYS A 465 12.02 -2.65 30.21
N LYS A 466 11.96 -2.27 28.92
CA LYS A 466 13.12 -1.78 28.13
C LYS A 466 13.26 -0.26 28.18
N THR A 467 12.19 0.46 28.47
CA THR A 467 12.20 1.92 28.55
C THR A 467 12.92 2.35 29.81
N GLY A 468 14.22 2.62 29.70
CA GLY A 468 14.97 3.25 30.78
C GLY A 468 14.36 4.61 31.17
N ALA A 469 14.37 4.89 32.42
CA ALA A 469 13.76 5.88 33.31
C ALA A 469 13.43 7.33 32.85
N THR A 470 13.37 7.68 31.57
CA THR A 470 13.19 9.09 31.17
C THR A 470 11.78 9.50 30.73
N SER A 471 10.91 8.57 30.29
CA SER A 471 9.50 8.89 30.04
C SER A 471 8.53 7.72 30.26
N GLY A 472 9.00 6.48 30.30
CA GLY A 472 8.16 5.30 30.49
C GLY A 472 7.20 4.96 29.34
N PHE A 473 7.01 5.86 28.38
CA PHE A 473 6.10 5.67 27.25
C PHE A 473 6.75 4.93 26.09
N PHE A 474 6.00 4.03 25.45
CA PHE A 474 6.37 3.24 24.28
C PHE A 474 5.18 3.13 23.30
N GLY A 475 5.29 2.35 22.26
CA GLY A 475 4.26 2.24 21.22
C GLY A 475 4.61 3.05 19.97
N THR A 476 3.72 3.02 19.00
CA THR A 476 3.88 3.69 17.70
C THR A 476 2.69 4.58 17.37
N GLY A 477 2.84 5.45 16.39
CA GLY A 477 1.75 6.29 15.89
C GLY A 477 0.59 5.53 15.23
N GLU A 478 0.57 4.22 15.31
CA GLU A 478 -0.57 3.39 14.91
C GLU A 478 -1.56 3.19 16.07
N CYS A 479 -1.14 3.46 17.32
CA CYS A 479 -2.04 3.46 18.46
C CYS A 479 -3.17 4.48 18.26
N PHE A 480 -4.36 4.12 18.68
CA PHE A 480 -5.50 5.01 18.73
C PHE A 480 -6.38 4.66 19.94
N VAL A 481 -7.16 5.62 20.40
CA VAL A 481 -8.20 5.41 21.41
C VAL A 481 -9.57 5.59 20.77
N PHE A 482 -10.60 5.00 21.38
CA PHE A 482 -11.92 5.03 20.79
C PHE A 482 -13.02 4.92 21.85
N THR A 483 -14.21 5.39 21.50
CA THR A 483 -15.47 5.13 22.20
C THR A 483 -16.32 4.17 21.38
N VAL A 484 -17.12 3.36 22.05
CA VAL A 484 -18.10 2.45 21.44
C VAL A 484 -19.50 2.88 21.82
N ARG A 485 -19.73 3.19 23.10
CA ARG A 485 -21.00 3.68 23.63
C ARG A 485 -20.75 4.90 24.52
N PRO A 486 -21.59 5.94 24.44
CA PRO A 486 -22.85 6.03 23.67
C PRO A 486 -22.67 6.18 22.17
N GLU A 487 -21.57 6.73 21.69
CA GLU A 487 -21.27 6.94 20.27
C GLU A 487 -19.96 6.31 19.88
N MET A 488 -19.92 5.70 18.69
CA MET A 488 -18.74 5.01 18.19
C MET A 488 -17.84 5.96 17.41
N GLU A 489 -16.74 6.36 18.04
CA GLU A 489 -15.75 7.30 17.47
C GLU A 489 -14.31 6.86 17.72
N ARG A 490 -13.40 7.14 16.75
CA ARG A 490 -11.96 6.83 16.81
C ARG A 490 -11.12 8.09 16.86
N TYR A 491 -10.19 8.12 17.79
CA TYR A 491 -9.21 9.19 17.98
C TYR A 491 -7.80 8.68 17.68
N GLU A 492 -7.32 9.02 16.49
CA GLU A 492 -5.98 8.64 16.04
C GLU A 492 -4.92 9.61 16.55
N TRP A 493 -3.66 9.21 16.40
CA TRP A 493 -2.53 10.10 16.65
C TRP A 493 -2.70 11.46 15.98
N VAL A 494 -2.59 12.53 16.74
CA VAL A 494 -2.91 13.90 16.32
C VAL A 494 -2.21 14.32 15.03
N PHE A 495 -0.99 13.85 14.77
CA PHE A 495 -0.26 14.18 13.53
C PHE A 495 -0.82 13.49 12.28
N ILE A 496 -1.68 12.51 12.41
CA ILE A 496 -2.41 11.96 11.26
C ILE A 496 -3.51 12.92 10.82
N LYS A 497 -4.23 13.51 11.79
CA LYS A 497 -5.32 14.46 11.54
C LYS A 497 -4.82 15.88 11.25
N LYS A 498 -3.79 16.32 11.96
CA LYS A 498 -3.23 17.69 11.92
C LYS A 498 -1.72 17.67 11.61
N PRO A 499 -1.31 17.26 10.40
CA PRO A 499 0.11 17.12 10.04
C PRO A 499 0.87 18.45 9.98
N GLU A 500 0.17 19.56 9.93
CA GLU A 500 0.74 20.91 10.06
C GLU A 500 1.39 21.10 11.42
N LEU A 501 0.92 20.46 12.48
CA LEU A 501 1.52 20.53 13.81
C LEU A 501 2.94 19.96 13.84
N ALA A 502 3.24 18.99 12.97
CA ALA A 502 4.57 18.44 12.82
C ALA A 502 5.59 19.44 12.22
N LYS A 503 5.11 20.51 11.56
CA LYS A 503 5.93 21.56 10.94
C LYS A 503 6.14 22.77 11.83
N ALA A 504 5.40 22.87 12.91
CA ALA A 504 5.34 24.04 13.80
C ALA A 504 6.44 24.06 14.88
N VAL A 505 7.59 23.42 14.68
CA VAL A 505 8.74 23.58 15.58
C VAL A 505 9.38 24.94 15.31
N PRO A 506 9.36 25.90 16.26
CA PRO A 506 10.09 27.13 16.10
C PRO A 506 11.58 26.83 15.96
N ARG A 507 12.21 27.36 14.93
CA ARG A 507 13.68 27.47 14.84
C ARG A 507 14.17 28.47 15.87
N SER A 508 14.05 28.16 17.16
CA SER A 508 14.62 28.96 18.25
C SER A 508 15.62 28.13 19.02
N ARG A 509 16.74 27.85 18.41
CA ARG A 509 18.04 27.86 19.00
C ARG A 509 18.96 28.59 18.04
N GLN A 510 18.87 29.91 18.05
CA GLN A 510 20.02 30.75 17.75
C GLN A 510 21.14 30.27 18.64
N ARG A 511 22.12 29.61 18.08
CA ARG A 511 23.43 29.50 18.66
C ARG A 511 23.91 30.93 18.88
N SER A 512 24.03 31.34 20.14
CA SER A 512 24.88 32.47 20.50
C SER A 512 26.24 32.26 19.85
N PRO A 513 26.81 33.27 19.20
CA PRO A 513 28.14 33.15 18.62
C PRO A 513 29.13 32.85 19.75
N SER A 514 29.76 31.70 19.71
CA SER A 514 30.93 31.40 20.50
C SER A 514 32.02 32.37 20.10
N PRO A 515 32.74 32.98 21.07
CA PRO A 515 33.86 33.88 20.79
C PRO A 515 34.97 33.11 20.09
N SER A 516 35.56 33.72 19.06
CA SER A 516 36.73 33.26 18.34
C SER A 516 37.89 32.97 19.27
N PRO A 517 38.61 31.86 19.13
CA PRO A 517 39.89 31.70 19.81
C PRO A 517 41.00 32.36 18.97
N ALA A 518 41.32 33.59 19.32
CA ALA A 518 42.61 34.15 18.97
C ALA A 518 43.43 34.24 20.23
N SER A 519 44.67 33.75 20.15
CA SER A 519 45.77 33.84 21.11
C SER A 519 45.72 32.91 22.33
N LEU A 520 46.56 31.89 22.29
CA LEU A 520 47.71 31.72 23.20
C LEU A 520 48.51 30.47 22.76
N LEU A 521 49.59 30.76 22.08
CA LEU A 521 50.78 29.91 22.00
C LEU A 521 51.50 29.99 23.34
N SER A 522 51.82 28.85 23.96
CA SER A 522 53.13 28.59 24.54
C SER A 522 53.16 27.32 25.39
N SER A 523 54.24 26.60 25.15
CA SER A 523 54.97 25.67 26.03
C SER A 523 54.50 24.22 26.14
N PHE A 524 55.26 23.38 25.41
CA PHE A 524 55.63 22.02 25.79
C PHE A 524 56.47 21.98 27.07
N PRO A 525 56.61 20.87 27.85
CA PRO A 525 57.54 19.83 27.43
C PRO A 525 57.12 18.36 27.73
N ASP A 526 57.78 17.50 26.97
CA ASP A 526 58.18 16.11 27.07
C ASP A 526 57.88 15.25 28.30
N GLY A 527 57.60 13.98 28.03
CA GLY A 527 57.80 12.92 29.02
C GLY A 527 57.13 11.59 28.71
N CYS A 528 57.68 10.83 27.84
CA CYS A 528 58.09 9.41 27.85
C CYS A 528 57.22 8.35 28.57
N SER A 529 56.92 7.32 27.78
CA SER A 529 57.10 5.88 28.01
C SER A 529 55.88 4.99 28.32
N THR A 530 55.76 4.08 27.40
CA THR A 530 55.59 2.59 27.45
C THR A 530 54.25 1.98 27.78
N SER A 531 53.72 1.41 26.72
CA SER A 531 53.26 -0.01 26.51
C SER A 531 52.22 -0.60 27.44
N SER A 532 51.12 -0.99 26.87
CA SER A 532 50.76 -2.40 26.72
C SER A 532 49.46 -2.56 25.92
N ASN A 533 49.58 -3.39 24.91
CA ASN A 533 48.51 -3.86 24.04
C ASN A 533 47.46 -4.64 24.82
N HIS A 534 46.20 -4.19 24.75
CA HIS A 534 45.04 -5.08 24.77
C HIS A 534 44.09 -4.64 23.67
N LEU A 535 44.17 -5.35 22.58
CA LEU A 535 43.16 -5.37 21.53
C LEU A 535 41.88 -5.99 22.09
N THR A 536 40.98 -5.16 22.57
CA THR A 536 39.58 -5.53 22.75
C THR A 536 38.86 -5.10 21.48
N VAL A 537 38.61 -6.05 20.61
CA VAL A 537 37.73 -5.87 19.45
C VAL A 537 36.34 -5.56 19.99
N PRO A 538 35.74 -4.39 19.70
CA PRO A 538 34.34 -4.18 20.02
C PRO A 538 33.52 -5.08 19.11
N MET A 539 32.80 -6.05 19.68
CA MET A 539 31.74 -6.72 18.94
C MET A 539 30.80 -5.67 18.34
N PRO A 540 30.43 -5.80 17.07
CA PRO A 540 29.42 -4.95 16.49
C PRO A 540 28.12 -5.19 17.26
N GLN A 541 27.66 -4.18 17.98
CA GLN A 541 26.29 -4.13 18.47
C GLN A 541 25.40 -4.32 17.24
N ARG A 542 24.68 -5.43 17.20
CA ARG A 542 23.57 -5.59 16.27
C ARG A 542 22.62 -4.43 16.54
N LYS A 543 22.71 -3.39 15.71
CA LYS A 543 21.64 -2.42 15.57
C LYS A 543 20.43 -3.21 15.20
N GLY A 544 19.51 -3.37 16.16
CA GLY A 544 18.23 -4.00 15.90
C GLY A 544 17.65 -3.34 14.65
N ARG A 545 17.38 -4.13 13.62
CA ARG A 545 16.64 -3.65 12.45
C ARG A 545 15.30 -3.16 12.99
N LEU A 546 15.14 -1.85 13.07
CA LEU A 546 13.84 -1.23 13.31
C LEU A 546 12.90 -1.81 12.25
N SER A 547 11.81 -2.42 12.72
CA SER A 547 10.76 -2.92 11.84
C SER A 547 10.43 -1.84 10.81
N PRO A 548 10.24 -2.16 9.52
CA PRO A 548 9.81 -1.20 8.52
C PRO A 548 8.55 -0.42 8.93
N PHE A 549 7.73 -1.00 9.79
CA PHE A 549 6.50 -0.41 10.35
C PHE A 549 6.77 0.77 11.28
N LEU A 550 7.84 0.72 12.08
CA LEU A 550 8.29 1.85 12.87
C LEU A 550 8.67 3.05 11.99
N ALA A 551 9.21 2.79 10.78
CA ALA A 551 9.59 3.83 9.86
C ALA A 551 8.40 4.58 9.23
N ILE A 552 7.19 3.99 9.17
CA ILE A 552 6.03 4.64 8.53
C ILE A 552 5.54 5.85 9.33
N ARG A 553 5.62 5.80 10.66
CA ARG A 553 5.04 6.81 11.55
C ARG A 553 6.03 7.47 12.52
N HIS A 554 7.31 7.11 12.49
CA HIS A 554 8.36 7.71 13.34
C HIS A 554 9.05 8.95 12.75
N PHE A 555 8.57 9.51 11.65
CA PHE A 555 9.22 10.66 11.03
C PHE A 555 8.97 11.95 11.81
N LEU A 556 10.04 12.40 12.49
CA LEU A 556 10.19 13.75 13.07
C LEU A 556 9.11 14.15 14.08
N LEU A 557 9.26 13.67 15.30
CA LEU A 557 8.43 14.08 16.43
C LEU A 557 8.85 15.47 16.92
N PRO A 558 7.98 16.49 16.84
CA PRO A 558 8.33 17.85 17.27
C PRO A 558 8.30 18.04 18.78
N SER A 559 7.58 17.21 19.53
CA SER A 559 7.58 17.25 20.99
C SER A 559 7.52 15.83 21.57
N LYS A 560 8.09 15.65 22.75
CA LYS A 560 8.02 14.37 23.49
C LYS A 560 6.60 14.03 23.92
N THR A 561 5.74 15.04 24.14
CA THR A 561 4.36 14.87 24.60
C THR A 561 3.42 14.32 23.53
N ALA A 562 3.71 14.61 22.25
CA ALA A 562 2.88 14.12 21.13
C ALA A 562 3.13 12.65 20.74
N SER A 563 4.02 11.93 21.43
CA SER A 563 4.34 10.51 21.19
C SER A 563 4.18 9.65 22.44
N MET A 564 3.35 10.07 23.36
CA MET A 564 3.07 9.35 24.60
C MET A 564 1.92 8.37 24.37
N PHE A 565 2.20 7.21 23.75
CA PHE A 565 1.14 6.30 23.31
C PHE A 565 0.67 5.39 24.43
N MET A 566 1.54 4.60 25.05
CA MET A 566 1.21 3.69 26.13
C MET A 566 2.35 3.60 27.14
N CYS A 567 2.00 3.45 28.39
CA CYS A 567 2.91 3.30 29.52
C CYS A 567 2.35 2.28 30.50
N GLY A 568 3.18 1.40 31.02
CA GLY A 568 2.82 0.42 32.03
C GLY A 568 3.82 0.44 33.18
N SER A 569 3.30 0.52 34.41
CA SER A 569 4.09 0.49 35.64
C SER A 569 3.50 -0.50 36.66
N ARG A 570 4.03 -0.52 37.87
CA ARG A 570 3.40 -1.27 38.98
C ARG A 570 2.22 -0.53 39.55
N GLU A 571 2.10 0.76 39.29
CA GLU A 571 1.07 1.65 39.83
C GLU A 571 -0.16 1.72 38.91
N GLY A 572 -0.03 1.33 37.64
CA GLY A 572 -1.14 1.36 36.69
C GLY A 572 -0.70 1.37 35.24
N ILE A 573 -1.70 1.57 34.39
CA ILE A 573 -1.59 1.71 32.92
C ILE A 573 -1.97 3.13 32.54
N ILE A 574 -1.21 3.74 31.63
CA ILE A 574 -1.51 5.06 31.07
C ILE A 574 -1.47 4.96 29.54
N ILE A 575 -2.50 5.47 28.88
CA ILE A 575 -2.60 5.54 27.42
C ILE A 575 -2.87 6.99 27.04
N GLY A 576 -2.03 7.51 26.14
CA GLY A 576 -2.04 8.91 25.77
C GLY A 576 -1.40 9.80 26.84
N GLY A 577 -0.93 10.97 26.40
CA GLY A 577 -0.31 11.93 27.30
C GLY A 577 -0.22 13.33 26.69
N GLY A 578 0.29 14.28 27.51
CA GLY A 578 0.35 15.69 27.17
C GLY A 578 -0.94 16.44 27.55
N GLY A 579 -0.87 17.24 28.61
CA GLY A 579 -2.01 18.00 29.14
C GLY A 579 -3.02 17.19 29.94
N GLY A 580 -3.09 15.88 29.75
CA GLY A 580 -3.96 14.90 30.40
C GLY A 580 -3.64 13.49 29.90
N GLN A 581 -4.43 12.50 30.29
CA GLN A 581 -4.28 11.09 29.92
C GLN A 581 -5.56 10.62 29.25
N ALA A 582 -5.48 10.08 28.03
CA ALA A 582 -6.69 9.58 27.34
C ALA A 582 -7.38 8.49 28.16
N LEU A 583 -6.58 7.57 28.72
CA LEU A 583 -7.02 6.55 29.67
C LEU A 583 -5.93 6.33 30.72
N SER A 584 -6.32 6.20 31.97
CA SER A 584 -5.48 5.69 33.04
C SER A 584 -6.23 4.69 33.89
N LEU A 585 -5.55 3.60 34.27
CA LEU A 585 -6.09 2.53 35.08
C LEU A 585 -5.21 2.30 36.30
N ASP A 586 -5.79 2.11 37.47
CA ASP A 586 -5.06 1.88 38.71
C ASP A 586 -4.45 0.46 38.80
N ALA A 587 -3.61 0.25 39.81
CA ALA A 587 -2.93 -1.05 40.03
C ALA A 587 -3.88 -2.22 40.31
N ASN A 588 -5.05 -1.95 40.79
CA ASN A 588 -6.06 -2.96 41.14
C ASN A 588 -7.08 -3.16 40.02
N LEU A 589 -6.95 -2.42 38.90
CA LEU A 589 -7.91 -2.42 37.79
C LEU A 589 -9.37 -2.21 38.26
N LEU A 590 -9.55 -1.37 39.27
CA LEU A 590 -10.87 -1.05 39.85
C LEU A 590 -11.32 0.37 39.51
N TRP A 591 -10.40 1.26 39.28
CA TRP A 591 -10.65 2.66 38.96
C TRP A 591 -9.94 3.08 37.69
N GLY A 592 -10.64 3.82 36.89
CA GLY A 592 -10.09 4.46 35.70
C GLY A 592 -10.39 5.94 35.65
N ARG A 593 -9.61 6.65 34.83
CA ARG A 593 -9.80 8.07 34.53
C ARG A 593 -9.56 8.30 33.05
N THR A 594 -10.32 9.22 32.48
CA THR A 594 -10.18 9.65 31.08
C THR A 594 -10.19 11.17 31.01
N GLU A 595 -9.30 11.70 30.20
CA GLU A 595 -9.14 13.13 29.98
C GLU A 595 -8.80 13.43 28.51
N HIS A 596 -8.86 14.70 28.14
CA HIS A 596 -8.26 15.16 26.89
C HIS A 596 -6.75 14.98 26.95
N CYS A 597 -6.13 14.47 25.87
CA CYS A 597 -4.67 14.45 25.75
C CYS A 597 -4.17 14.94 24.39
N GLU A 598 -2.93 15.48 24.37
CA GLU A 598 -2.31 16.00 23.15
C GLU A 598 -1.95 14.90 22.13
N THR A 599 -1.71 13.66 22.59
CA THR A 599 -1.31 12.55 21.72
C THR A 599 -2.43 12.19 20.72
N PHE A 600 -3.68 12.14 21.19
CA PHE A 600 -4.81 11.72 20.37
C PHE A 600 -5.81 12.83 20.07
N ASP A 601 -5.69 13.99 20.74
CA ASP A 601 -6.63 15.12 20.61
C ASP A 601 -8.09 14.65 20.85
N ASN A 602 -8.26 13.74 21.82
CA ASN A 602 -9.52 13.12 22.19
C ASN A 602 -10.25 13.96 23.25
N PRO A 603 -11.59 14.00 23.28
CA PRO A 603 -12.34 14.39 24.49
C PRO A 603 -12.22 13.28 25.56
N PRO A 604 -12.69 13.49 26.79
CA PRO A 604 -12.90 12.37 27.71
C PRO A 604 -13.71 11.26 27.01
N LEU A 605 -13.24 10.01 27.10
CA LEU A 605 -13.83 8.87 26.38
C LEU A 605 -15.09 8.30 27.05
N CYS A 606 -15.26 8.60 28.33
CA CYS A 606 -16.42 8.30 29.17
C CYS A 606 -16.46 9.33 30.29
N GLN A 607 -17.24 9.13 31.35
CA GLN A 607 -17.18 10.00 32.53
C GLN A 607 -15.76 10.14 33.07
N GLU A 608 -15.33 11.33 33.45
CA GLU A 608 -13.93 11.65 33.81
C GLU A 608 -13.29 10.70 34.82
N ASN A 609 -14.08 10.23 35.78
CA ASN A 609 -13.64 9.21 36.75
C ASN A 609 -14.70 8.09 36.73
N PHE A 610 -14.30 6.92 36.29
CA PHE A 610 -15.21 5.77 36.23
C PHE A 610 -14.72 4.64 37.14
N LYS A 611 -15.65 3.91 37.66
CA LYS A 611 -15.42 2.71 38.44
C LYS A 611 -15.71 1.49 37.61
N PHE A 612 -14.88 0.46 37.72
CA PHE A 612 -15.21 -0.87 37.23
C PHE A 612 -16.17 -1.57 38.21
N LEU A 613 -17.13 -2.34 37.71
CA LEU A 613 -17.93 -3.19 38.56
C LEU A 613 -17.04 -4.21 39.27
N SER A 614 -17.31 -4.52 40.52
CA SER A 614 -16.54 -5.52 41.26
C SER A 614 -16.80 -6.92 40.70
N CYS A 615 -15.83 -7.83 40.84
CA CYS A 615 -15.71 -9.17 40.23
C CYS A 615 -16.92 -10.14 40.34
N SER A 616 -18.10 -9.70 40.71
CA SER A 616 -19.29 -10.56 40.90
C SER A 616 -20.38 -10.41 39.84
N GLU A 617 -20.35 -9.39 38.99
CA GLU A 617 -21.40 -9.17 37.99
C GLU A 617 -20.78 -8.64 36.68
N GLU A 618 -20.77 -9.48 35.67
CA GLU A 618 -20.46 -9.24 34.22
C GLU A 618 -19.22 -8.40 33.81
N GLU A 619 -18.38 -9.01 33.06
CA GLU A 619 -17.09 -8.67 32.46
C GLU A 619 -16.81 -7.21 32.10
N LEU A 620 -15.63 -6.67 32.44
CA LEU A 620 -15.42 -5.23 32.42
C LEU A 620 -14.15 -4.75 31.73
N LEU A 621 -13.08 -5.54 31.76
CA LEU A 621 -11.85 -5.25 31.07
C LEU A 621 -11.47 -6.46 30.24
N LEU A 622 -11.53 -6.30 28.92
CA LEU A 622 -11.16 -7.35 27.98
C LEU A 622 -9.92 -6.90 27.20
N LEU A 623 -8.95 -7.78 27.05
CA LEU A 623 -7.82 -7.57 26.17
C LEU A 623 -7.77 -8.67 25.11
N TRP A 624 -7.76 -8.25 23.86
CA TRP A 624 -7.71 -9.13 22.70
C TRP A 624 -6.37 -8.97 21.96
N CYS A 625 -5.79 -10.09 21.52
CA CYS A 625 -4.62 -10.10 20.65
C CYS A 625 -4.98 -10.45 19.21
N LEU A 626 -4.19 -9.92 18.32
CA LEU A 626 -4.17 -10.24 16.90
C LEU A 626 -3.02 -11.22 16.66
N LEU A 627 -3.27 -12.52 16.75
CA LEU A 627 -2.25 -13.52 16.47
C LEU A 627 -1.74 -13.41 15.02
N SER A 628 -0.56 -12.84 14.82
CA SER A 628 0.26 -13.28 13.72
C SER A 628 0.83 -14.65 14.09
N ALA A 629 0.45 -15.69 13.36
CA ALA A 629 0.95 -17.05 13.58
C ALA A 629 2.45 -17.09 13.27
N VAL A 630 3.28 -16.78 14.25
CA VAL A 630 4.65 -17.28 14.28
C VAL A 630 4.53 -18.72 14.74
N ALA A 631 4.49 -19.64 13.79
CA ALA A 631 4.66 -21.07 14.03
C ALA A 631 6.09 -21.31 14.55
N GLY A 632 6.28 -21.08 15.83
CA GLY A 632 7.40 -21.62 16.60
C GLY A 632 6.95 -22.97 17.10
N GLY A 633 7.36 -24.05 16.42
CA GLY A 633 7.15 -25.40 16.89
C GLY A 633 7.72 -25.55 18.29
N CYS A 634 6.84 -25.83 19.24
CA CYS A 634 7.21 -26.44 20.49
C CYS A 634 6.44 -27.77 20.55
N GLY A 635 7.18 -28.86 20.49
CA GLY A 635 6.66 -30.21 20.46
C GLY A 635 5.83 -30.53 21.71
N GLN A 636 4.77 -31.24 21.46
CA GLN A 636 4.09 -32.01 22.49
C GLN A 636 5.03 -33.12 23.00
N GLU A 637 5.26 -33.19 24.28
CA GLU A 637 5.28 -34.38 25.10
C GLU A 637 4.22 -34.28 26.18
#